data_d3838774b5753075972fdf497430fe12
#
_entry.id   d3838774b5753075972fdf497430fe12
#
_cell.length_a   1.000
_cell.length_b   1.000
_cell.length_c   1.000
_cell.angle_alpha   90.00
_cell.angle_beta   90.00
_cell.angle_gamma   90.00
#
_symmetry.space_group_name_H-M   'P 1'
#
loop_
_entity.id
_entity.type
_entity.pdbx_description
1 polymer ?
#
loop_
_entity_poly.entity_id
_entity_poly.type
_entity_poly.pdbx_seq_one_letter_code
_entity_poly.pdbx_strand_id
1 'polypeptide(L)'
;MRLSRNLRRCRWLVFTGWLLALVPAVYLAMTQSGNLTGGGFEVAGSQSLLVHDQLDAHYPDRGAPALALVAAPRPDASYQDIDNAVALLRQIASELPGVTEAPNPTQRPPQPDRPYVVSLRLGARNAGTSDVAKKLRDRIGVKGDQSGQTANGKVRLYVIGQGALSAAAAANTKHDIANAERWNLPIILMVLVAVFGSLAAAAIPLALAVCTVVITMGLVFVLSMHTTMSVFVTSTVSMFGIALAVDYSLFILMRYREELRCGRRPPDAVDAAMATSGLAVVLSGMTVIASLTGIYLINTPALRSMATGAILAVAVAMLTSATLTPAVLATFARAAAKRSALVHWSRRPASTQSWFWSRWVGWVMRRPWITALAASTVLLVMAAPATLMVLGNSLLRQFDSSHEIRTGAAAAAQALGPGALGPVQVLVRFDAGGASAPEHSQTIAAIRHRIAQAPNVVSVAPPRFADDNGSALLSAVLSVDPEDLGARDTITWMRTQLPRVAGAAQVDVGGPTALIKDFDDRVSATQPLVLVFVAVIAFLMLLISIRSVFLAFKGVLMTLLSVAAAYGSLVMVFQWGWARGLGFPALHSIDSTVPPLVLAMTFGLSMDYEIFLLTRIRERFLQTGQTRDAVAYGVRTSARTITSAALIMIAVFCGFAFAGMPLVAEIGVACAVAIAVDATVVRLVLVPALMAMFDRWNWWLPRWLAHILPSVDFDRPLPKVDLGDVVVIPDDFAAAIPPSADVRMVLKSAAKLKRLAPDAICVTDPLAFTGCGCDGKALDQVQLAYRNGIARAISWGQRPVHPVTVWRKRLAVALDALQTTTWECGGVQTHRAGPGYRRRSPVETTNVALPTGDRLQIPTGAETLRFKGYLIMSRNSSHDYADFADLVDTMAPETAAAVLAGMDRYYSCQAPGRQWMATQLVGRLADPQPSDLGDQSPGADAQAKWEEVRRRCLSVAVAMLEEAR
;
A
#
# COMPACT_ATOMS: atom_id res chain seq x y z
N MET A 1 21.08 -7.84 -4.32
CA MET A 1 21.75 -9.05 -3.84
C MET A 1 22.95 -8.82 -2.97
N ARG A 2 23.97 -8.02 -3.33
CA ARG A 2 25.09 -7.75 -2.42
C ARG A 2 24.63 -7.18 -1.08
N LEU A 3 23.69 -6.22 -1.11
CA LEU A 3 23.10 -5.64 0.11
C LEU A 3 22.37 -6.69 0.96
N SER A 4 21.47 -7.48 0.35
CA SER A 4 20.73 -8.55 1.04
C SER A 4 21.65 -9.59 1.66
N ARG A 5 22.69 -10.02 0.94
CA ARG A 5 23.69 -10.96 1.43
C ARG A 5 24.48 -10.40 2.62
N ASN A 6 24.87 -9.13 2.55
CA ASN A 6 25.56 -8.46 3.66
C ASN A 6 24.66 -8.30 4.89
N LEU A 7 23.41 -7.84 4.70
CA LEU A 7 22.44 -7.71 5.79
C LEU A 7 22.14 -9.06 6.46
N ARG A 8 22.06 -10.12 5.68
CA ARG A 8 21.87 -11.48 6.20
C ARG A 8 23.10 -11.99 6.98
N ARG A 9 24.31 -11.72 6.49
CA ARG A 9 25.56 -12.07 7.21
C ARG A 9 25.68 -11.30 8.52
N CYS A 10 25.35 -10.01 8.48
CA CYS A 10 25.40 -9.10 9.64
C CYS A 10 24.05 -8.98 10.35
N ARG A 11 23.19 -10.02 10.33
CA ARG A 11 21.84 -9.96 10.87
C ARG A 11 21.76 -9.48 12.32
N TRP A 12 22.70 -9.84 13.16
CA TRP A 12 22.76 -9.40 14.55
C TRP A 12 23.04 -7.89 14.66
N LEU A 13 23.89 -7.34 13.79
CA LEU A 13 24.12 -5.90 13.70
C LEU A 13 22.85 -5.16 13.23
N VAL A 14 22.09 -5.77 12.32
CA VAL A 14 20.78 -5.22 11.90
C VAL A 14 19.81 -5.20 13.08
N PHE A 15 19.68 -6.31 13.81
CA PHE A 15 18.81 -6.36 15.00
C PHE A 15 19.23 -5.37 16.09
N THR A 16 20.53 -5.26 16.37
CA THR A 16 21.04 -4.29 17.36
C THR A 16 20.81 -2.85 16.89
N GLY A 17 21.01 -2.54 15.62
CA GLY A 17 20.75 -1.21 15.06
C GLY A 17 19.26 -0.82 15.16
N TRP A 18 18.35 -1.73 14.85
CA TRP A 18 16.91 -1.49 14.99
C TRP A 18 16.47 -1.41 16.45
N LEU A 19 17.07 -2.19 17.35
CA LEU A 19 16.82 -2.09 18.79
C LEU A 19 17.31 -0.75 19.36
N LEU A 20 18.48 -0.30 18.94
CA LEU A 20 19.02 1.02 19.29
C LEU A 20 18.15 2.18 18.79
N ALA A 21 17.44 2.01 17.68
CA ALA A 21 16.46 2.98 17.19
C ALA A 21 15.13 2.88 17.95
N LEU A 22 14.70 1.66 18.31
CA LEU A 22 13.41 1.41 18.95
C LEU A 22 13.37 1.96 20.39
N VAL A 23 14.43 1.75 21.17
CA VAL A 23 14.46 2.16 22.59
C VAL A 23 14.30 3.67 22.77
N PRO A 24 15.05 4.55 22.08
CA PRO A 24 14.82 5.99 22.12
C PRO A 24 13.42 6.38 21.59
N ALA A 25 12.93 5.70 20.54
CA ALA A 25 11.62 5.99 19.98
C ALA A 25 10.49 5.73 21.00
N VAL A 26 10.56 4.61 21.74
CA VAL A 26 9.61 4.31 22.83
C VAL A 26 9.71 5.35 23.94
N TYR A 27 10.92 5.71 24.34
CA TYR A 27 11.14 6.72 25.37
C TYR A 27 10.53 8.09 24.98
N LEU A 28 10.78 8.53 23.74
CA LEU A 28 10.22 9.76 23.21
C LEU A 28 8.70 9.70 23.12
N ALA A 29 8.13 8.56 22.70
CA ALA A 29 6.68 8.38 22.65
C ALA A 29 6.02 8.50 24.04
N MET A 30 6.72 8.08 25.10
CA MET A 30 6.23 8.20 26.47
C MET A 30 6.35 9.60 27.05
N THR A 31 7.43 10.33 26.70
CA THR A 31 7.76 11.62 27.34
C THR A 31 7.29 12.84 26.56
N GLN A 32 7.25 12.80 25.24
CA GLN A 32 7.03 13.95 24.35
C GLN A 32 5.65 13.99 23.68
N SER A 33 4.77 13.07 24.01
CA SER A 33 3.43 13.01 23.41
C SER A 33 2.55 14.25 23.68
N GLY A 34 2.97 15.13 24.60
CA GLY A 34 2.29 16.40 24.89
C GLY A 34 2.64 17.57 23.97
N ASN A 35 3.65 17.44 23.11
CA ASN A 35 4.13 18.52 22.23
C ASN A 35 3.30 18.66 20.95
N LEU A 36 2.33 17.79 20.72
CA LEU A 36 1.42 17.86 19.58
C LEU A 36 0.25 18.78 19.88
N THR A 37 -0.12 19.60 18.91
CA THR A 37 -1.21 20.58 19.04
C THR A 37 -2.48 20.11 18.33
N GLY A 38 -3.65 20.38 18.88
CA GLY A 38 -4.94 20.14 18.20
C GLY A 38 -5.29 21.18 17.13
N GLY A 39 -4.40 22.15 16.87
CA GLY A 39 -4.55 23.22 15.87
C GLY A 39 -3.81 22.91 14.57
N GLY A 40 -3.49 23.99 13.84
CA GLY A 40 -2.76 23.92 12.57
C GLY A 40 -3.65 24.09 11.35
N PHE A 41 -4.87 24.53 11.54
CA PHE A 41 -5.82 24.86 10.46
C PHE A 41 -5.68 26.28 9.93
N GLU A 42 -4.66 27.00 10.37
CA GLU A 42 -4.36 28.36 9.95
C GLU A 42 -3.82 28.36 8.51
N VAL A 43 -4.23 29.36 7.73
CA VAL A 43 -3.80 29.53 6.35
C VAL A 43 -2.89 30.76 6.27
N ALA A 44 -1.64 30.53 5.90
CA ALA A 44 -0.68 31.63 5.73
C ALA A 44 -1.19 32.67 4.69
N GLY A 45 -1.22 33.97 5.10
CA GLY A 45 -1.66 35.07 4.26
C GLY A 45 -3.18 35.24 4.17
N SER A 46 -3.98 34.51 4.96
CA SER A 46 -5.42 34.74 5.04
C SER A 46 -5.78 35.97 5.88
N GLN A 47 -6.96 36.54 5.61
CA GLN A 47 -7.49 37.63 6.42
C GLN A 47 -7.71 37.22 7.90
N SER A 48 -8.19 36.00 8.11
CA SER A 48 -8.45 35.48 9.44
C SER A 48 -7.19 35.34 10.28
N LEU A 49 -6.07 34.88 9.67
CA LEU A 49 -4.79 34.81 10.35
C LEU A 49 -4.22 36.21 10.62
N LEU A 50 -4.34 37.15 9.67
CA LEU A 50 -3.92 38.51 9.87
C LEU A 50 -4.67 39.14 11.06
N VAL A 51 -5.99 38.95 11.14
CA VAL A 51 -6.78 39.41 12.30
C VAL A 51 -6.30 38.79 13.60
N HIS A 52 -6.05 37.47 13.58
CA HIS A 52 -5.54 36.76 14.75
C HIS A 52 -4.19 37.32 15.24
N ASP A 53 -3.23 37.50 14.31
CA ASP A 53 -1.90 38.01 14.62
C ASP A 53 -1.96 39.45 15.14
N GLN A 54 -2.84 40.31 14.57
CA GLN A 54 -3.03 41.67 15.01
C GLN A 54 -3.70 41.75 16.41
N LEU A 55 -4.64 40.84 16.67
CA LEU A 55 -5.24 40.75 18.00
C LEU A 55 -4.23 40.33 19.06
N ASP A 56 -3.37 39.36 18.71
CA ASP A 56 -2.33 38.90 19.61
C ASP A 56 -1.27 39.99 19.91
N ALA A 57 -0.98 40.83 18.91
CA ALA A 57 0.04 41.87 19.02
C ALA A 57 -0.45 43.15 19.72
N HIS A 58 -1.70 43.60 19.48
CA HIS A 58 -2.17 44.95 19.84
C HIS A 58 -3.42 45.01 20.72
N TYR A 59 -4.00 43.85 21.05
CA TYR A 59 -5.18 43.78 21.91
C TYR A 59 -4.92 42.85 23.11
N PRO A 60 -4.44 43.38 24.22
CA PRO A 60 -4.06 42.57 25.40
C PRO A 60 -5.22 41.77 25.97
N ASP A 61 -6.44 42.26 25.78
CA ASP A 61 -7.66 41.62 26.23
C ASP A 61 -8.32 40.69 25.21
N ARG A 62 -7.67 40.39 24.11
CA ARG A 62 -8.00 39.44 23.03
C ARG A 62 -9.48 39.29 22.66
N GLY A 63 -10.35 40.19 22.94
CA GLY A 63 -11.73 40.25 22.47
C GLY A 63 -12.66 39.06 22.73
N ALA A 64 -12.14 37.85 22.77
CA ALA A 64 -12.88 36.63 23.12
C ALA A 64 -12.13 35.81 24.19
N PRO A 65 -12.83 35.22 25.17
CA PRO A 65 -12.21 34.40 26.20
C PRO A 65 -11.62 33.14 25.58
N ALA A 66 -10.33 32.87 25.83
CA ALA A 66 -9.63 31.70 25.33
C ALA A 66 -10.16 30.40 25.94
N LEU A 67 -10.67 30.46 27.18
CA LEU A 67 -11.28 29.37 27.92
C LEU A 67 -12.50 29.86 28.67
N ALA A 68 -13.44 28.97 28.93
CA ALA A 68 -14.55 29.26 29.83
C ALA A 68 -14.91 27.98 30.62
N LEU A 69 -15.34 28.19 31.85
CA LEU A 69 -15.86 27.15 32.73
C LEU A 69 -17.38 27.22 32.73
N VAL A 70 -18.04 26.07 32.59
CA VAL A 70 -19.51 26.04 32.56
C VAL A 70 -20.04 25.23 33.73
N ALA A 71 -20.95 25.79 34.47
CA ALA A 71 -21.77 25.15 35.48
C ALA A 71 -23.17 24.89 34.90
N ALA A 72 -23.50 23.62 34.65
CA ALA A 72 -24.80 23.23 34.09
C ALA A 72 -25.63 22.50 35.17
N PRO A 73 -26.69 23.13 35.68
CA PRO A 73 -27.54 22.56 36.74
C PRO A 73 -28.34 21.38 36.15
N ARG A 74 -28.61 20.39 37.01
CA ARG A 74 -29.63 19.36 36.77
C ARG A 74 -31.03 19.89 37.20
N PRO A 75 -32.10 19.27 36.75
CA PRO A 75 -33.47 19.72 37.08
C PRO A 75 -33.77 19.80 38.59
N ASP A 76 -32.99 19.08 39.40
CA ASP A 76 -33.10 19.02 40.86
C ASP A 76 -32.13 19.94 41.61
N ALA A 77 -31.42 20.82 40.91
CA ALA A 77 -30.48 21.78 41.49
C ALA A 77 -31.21 22.98 42.12
N SER A 78 -30.71 23.43 43.23
CA SER A 78 -31.15 24.66 43.92
C SER A 78 -30.30 25.87 43.54
N TYR A 79 -30.75 27.07 43.88
CA TYR A 79 -29.95 28.30 43.75
C TYR A 79 -28.60 28.20 44.46
N GLN A 80 -28.59 27.59 45.63
CA GLN A 80 -27.39 27.42 46.43
C GLN A 80 -26.40 26.42 45.79
N ASP A 81 -26.92 25.38 45.12
CA ASP A 81 -26.07 24.39 44.44
C ASP A 81 -25.32 25.04 43.27
N ILE A 82 -25.97 25.92 42.50
CA ILE A 82 -25.32 26.58 41.37
C ILE A 82 -24.38 27.70 41.81
N ASP A 83 -24.75 28.50 42.85
CA ASP A 83 -23.84 29.48 43.41
C ASP A 83 -22.58 28.88 43.97
N ASN A 84 -22.69 27.76 44.69
CA ASN A 84 -21.54 26.99 45.19
C ASN A 84 -20.69 26.45 44.04
N ALA A 85 -21.32 25.96 42.99
CA ALA A 85 -20.61 25.47 41.80
C ALA A 85 -19.83 26.60 41.08
N VAL A 86 -20.45 27.78 40.95
CA VAL A 86 -19.80 28.96 40.33
C VAL A 86 -18.65 29.47 41.19
N ALA A 87 -18.84 29.52 42.54
CA ALA A 87 -17.79 29.90 43.49
C ALA A 87 -16.60 28.91 43.40
N LEU A 88 -16.88 27.60 43.36
CA LEU A 88 -15.85 26.57 43.14
C LEU A 88 -15.08 26.77 41.82
N LEU A 89 -15.78 27.02 40.72
CA LEU A 89 -15.13 27.26 39.42
C LEU A 89 -14.24 28.50 39.44
N ARG A 90 -14.67 29.59 40.11
CA ARG A 90 -13.87 30.81 40.32
C ARG A 90 -12.64 30.53 41.17
N GLN A 91 -12.80 29.79 42.24
CA GLN A 91 -11.70 29.40 43.10
C GLN A 91 -10.65 28.58 42.29
N ILE A 92 -11.07 27.54 41.56
CA ILE A 92 -10.19 26.72 40.75
C ILE A 92 -9.45 27.56 39.69
N ALA A 93 -10.13 28.52 39.09
CA ALA A 93 -9.52 29.43 38.09
C ALA A 93 -8.47 30.33 38.74
N SER A 94 -8.75 30.92 39.93
CA SER A 94 -7.83 31.84 40.62
C SER A 94 -6.55 31.14 41.14
N GLU A 95 -6.59 29.82 41.35
CA GLU A 95 -5.43 29.06 41.80
C GLU A 95 -4.40 28.83 40.70
N LEU A 96 -4.75 29.10 39.43
CA LEU A 96 -3.84 28.92 38.31
C LEU A 96 -3.14 30.23 37.95
N PRO A 97 -1.80 30.25 37.91
CA PRO A 97 -1.05 31.46 37.58
C PRO A 97 -1.37 31.94 36.16
N GLY A 98 -1.62 33.25 36.01
CA GLY A 98 -1.92 33.87 34.72
C GLY A 98 -3.35 33.68 34.22
N VAL A 99 -4.23 33.11 35.02
CA VAL A 99 -5.66 32.98 34.71
C VAL A 99 -6.45 34.04 35.50
N THR A 100 -7.27 34.81 34.82
CA THR A 100 -8.15 35.81 35.42
C THR A 100 -9.57 35.68 34.87
N GLU A 101 -10.58 36.03 35.66
CA GLU A 101 -11.96 36.04 35.20
C GLU A 101 -12.20 37.24 34.27
N ALA A 102 -12.86 36.97 33.14
CA ALA A 102 -13.33 38.00 32.22
C ALA A 102 -14.81 38.28 32.53
N PRO A 103 -15.17 39.40 33.11
CA PRO A 103 -16.55 39.70 33.43
C PRO A 103 -17.38 39.82 32.15
N ASN A 104 -18.56 39.17 32.14
CA ASN A 104 -19.52 39.27 31.06
C ASN A 104 -20.74 40.08 31.55
N PRO A 105 -20.80 41.37 31.23
CA PRO A 105 -21.85 42.27 31.76
C PRO A 105 -23.23 41.92 31.22
N THR A 106 -23.35 41.13 30.17
CA THR A 106 -24.63 40.74 29.57
C THR A 106 -25.20 39.45 30.15
N GLN A 107 -24.44 38.75 30.97
CA GLN A 107 -24.89 37.50 31.56
C GLN A 107 -25.73 37.73 32.80
N ARG A 108 -26.85 37.05 32.87
CA ARG A 108 -27.73 37.08 34.05
C ARG A 108 -27.06 36.40 35.24
N PRO A 109 -27.43 36.76 36.50
CA PRO A 109 -26.97 36.01 37.68
C PRO A 109 -27.22 34.53 37.59
N PRO A 110 -26.48 33.69 38.33
CA PRO A 110 -26.68 32.24 38.35
C PRO A 110 -28.13 31.87 38.68
N GLN A 111 -28.71 30.93 37.90
CA GLN A 111 -30.08 30.45 38.06
C GLN A 111 -30.12 28.91 37.95
N PRO A 112 -31.01 28.24 38.72
CA PRO A 112 -31.05 26.77 38.75
C PRO A 112 -31.63 26.14 37.47
N ASP A 113 -32.26 26.94 36.60
CA ASP A 113 -32.86 26.51 35.34
C ASP A 113 -31.95 26.71 34.10
N ARG A 114 -30.80 27.40 34.30
CA ARG A 114 -29.90 27.72 33.18
C ARG A 114 -28.44 27.49 33.51
N PRO A 115 -27.64 27.05 32.53
CA PRO A 115 -26.20 26.97 32.70
C PRO A 115 -25.59 28.37 32.93
N TYR A 116 -24.53 28.43 33.73
CA TYR A 116 -23.74 29.61 33.96
C TYR A 116 -22.31 29.47 33.43
N VAL A 117 -21.78 30.52 32.78
CA VAL A 117 -20.47 30.50 32.10
C VAL A 117 -19.53 31.48 32.81
N VAL A 118 -18.39 30.99 33.30
CA VAL A 118 -17.29 31.80 33.83
C VAL A 118 -16.23 31.91 32.74
N SER A 119 -16.17 33.05 32.08
CA SER A 119 -15.20 33.35 31.05
C SER A 119 -13.83 33.63 31.64
N LEU A 120 -12.76 33.06 31.05
CA LEU A 120 -11.40 33.16 31.55
C LEU A 120 -10.51 33.89 30.56
N ARG A 121 -9.67 34.81 31.08
CA ARG A 121 -8.56 35.43 30.36
C ARG A 121 -7.26 34.76 30.73
N LEU A 122 -6.40 34.53 29.74
CA LEU A 122 -5.09 33.96 29.95
C LEU A 122 -4.01 34.99 29.63
N GLY A 123 -3.12 35.21 30.57
CA GLY A 123 -1.94 36.06 30.38
C GLY A 123 -0.81 35.40 29.54
N ALA A 124 -1.00 34.17 29.10
CA ALA A 124 0.02 33.41 28.37
C ALA A 124 -0.29 33.34 26.87
N ARG A 125 0.77 33.27 26.01
CA ARG A 125 0.67 33.02 24.58
C ARG A 125 0.05 31.65 24.30
N ASN A 126 -0.55 31.48 23.12
CA ASN A 126 -1.37 30.32 22.69
C ASN A 126 -0.80 28.91 22.98
N ALA A 127 0.51 28.72 23.07
CA ALA A 127 1.12 27.44 23.40
C ALA A 127 0.80 26.89 24.81
N GLY A 128 0.47 27.80 25.77
CA GLY A 128 0.12 27.43 27.13
C GLY A 128 -1.38 27.20 27.37
N THR A 129 -2.25 27.60 26.43
CA THR A 129 -3.71 27.55 26.59
C THR A 129 -4.23 26.13 26.74
N SER A 130 -3.68 25.18 25.97
CA SER A 130 -4.05 23.77 26.04
C SER A 130 -3.61 23.12 27.38
N ASP A 131 -2.44 23.48 27.91
CA ASP A 131 -1.97 22.97 29.20
C ASP A 131 -2.78 23.49 30.37
N VAL A 132 -3.14 24.78 30.32
CA VAL A 132 -4.06 25.37 31.31
C VAL A 132 -5.42 24.68 31.26
N ALA A 133 -5.97 24.48 30.09
CA ALA A 133 -7.22 23.76 29.90
C ALA A 133 -7.16 22.32 30.44
N LYS A 134 -6.06 21.61 30.21
CA LYS A 134 -5.84 20.28 30.76
C LYS A 134 -5.84 20.28 32.28
N LYS A 135 -5.09 21.20 32.89
CA LYS A 135 -5.07 21.36 34.37
C LYS A 135 -6.45 21.71 34.95
N LEU A 136 -7.22 22.59 34.28
CA LEU A 136 -8.59 22.92 34.66
C LEU A 136 -9.50 21.68 34.56
N ARG A 137 -9.44 20.93 33.48
CA ARG A 137 -10.21 19.68 33.29
C ARG A 137 -9.92 18.67 34.40
N ASP A 138 -8.64 18.47 34.72
CA ASP A 138 -8.23 17.56 35.78
C ASP A 138 -8.76 18.00 37.14
N ARG A 139 -8.72 19.31 37.44
CA ARG A 139 -9.18 19.87 38.72
C ARG A 139 -10.69 19.82 38.90
N ILE A 140 -11.48 20.07 37.87
CA ILE A 140 -12.94 19.97 37.93
C ILE A 140 -13.43 18.51 37.85
N GLY A 141 -12.51 17.54 37.71
CA GLY A 141 -12.83 16.12 37.72
C GLY A 141 -13.37 15.58 36.42
N VAL A 142 -13.01 16.14 35.26
CA VAL A 142 -13.30 15.58 33.94
C VAL A 142 -12.49 14.31 33.74
N LYS A 143 -13.15 13.20 33.39
CA LYS A 143 -12.51 11.89 33.14
C LYS A 143 -12.96 11.31 31.80
N GLY A 144 -12.07 11.27 30.83
CA GLY A 144 -12.42 10.80 29.49
C GLY A 144 -13.55 11.64 28.89
N ASP A 145 -14.67 11.00 28.58
CA ASP A 145 -15.86 11.61 27.97
C ASP A 145 -16.85 12.20 28.99
N GLN A 146 -16.57 12.01 30.28
CA GLN A 146 -17.49 12.39 31.34
C GLN A 146 -17.16 13.78 31.90
N SER A 147 -18.21 14.62 32.05
CA SER A 147 -18.12 15.94 32.71
C SER A 147 -17.69 15.81 34.17
N GLY A 148 -17.02 16.84 34.67
CA GLY A 148 -16.88 17.03 36.10
C GLY A 148 -18.26 17.23 36.77
N GLN A 149 -18.33 17.00 38.08
CA GLN A 149 -19.55 17.16 38.89
C GLN A 149 -19.23 17.79 40.24
N THR A 150 -20.16 18.54 40.78
CA THR A 150 -20.09 18.95 42.17
C THR A 150 -20.20 17.73 43.10
N ALA A 151 -19.77 17.88 44.37
CA ALA A 151 -19.76 16.79 45.34
C ALA A 151 -21.14 16.14 45.54
N ASN A 152 -22.22 16.91 45.41
CA ASN A 152 -23.59 16.45 45.49
C ASN A 152 -24.15 15.89 44.15
N GLY A 153 -23.39 15.96 43.08
CA GLY A 153 -23.78 15.50 41.74
C GLY A 153 -24.87 16.31 41.05
N LYS A 154 -25.36 17.44 41.62
CA LYS A 154 -26.47 18.20 41.07
C LYS A 154 -26.09 19.20 40.00
N VAL A 155 -24.80 19.58 39.88
CA VAL A 155 -24.29 20.49 38.86
C VAL A 155 -23.15 19.79 38.09
N ARG A 156 -23.23 19.78 36.76
CA ARG A 156 -22.17 19.32 35.88
C ARG A 156 -21.22 20.47 35.59
N LEU A 157 -19.93 20.15 35.57
CA LEU A 157 -18.86 21.11 35.33
C LEU A 157 -18.11 20.80 34.05
N TYR A 158 -17.87 21.86 33.26
CA TYR A 158 -17.19 21.68 31.97
C TYR A 158 -16.11 22.73 31.78
N VAL A 159 -15.09 22.43 30.98
CA VAL A 159 -14.13 23.39 30.44
C VAL A 159 -14.32 23.43 28.93
N ILE A 160 -14.55 24.64 28.41
CA ILE A 160 -14.79 24.87 26.99
C ILE A 160 -13.86 25.95 26.43
N GLY A 161 -13.87 26.13 25.14
CA GLY A 161 -13.03 27.09 24.42
C GLY A 161 -11.93 26.40 23.63
N GLN A 162 -11.19 27.15 22.83
CA GLN A 162 -10.21 26.60 21.86
C GLN A 162 -9.13 25.72 22.54
N GLY A 163 -8.62 26.18 23.70
CA GLY A 163 -7.64 25.43 24.48
C GLY A 163 -8.19 24.10 25.01
N ALA A 164 -9.46 24.10 25.49
CA ALA A 164 -10.12 22.88 25.97
C ALA A 164 -10.39 21.91 24.84
N LEU A 165 -10.81 22.39 23.68
CA LEU A 165 -11.07 21.60 22.49
C LEU A 165 -9.78 20.94 21.99
N SER A 166 -8.66 21.67 21.96
CA SER A 166 -7.35 21.14 21.59
C SER A 166 -6.85 20.09 22.57
N ALA A 167 -7.00 20.34 23.89
CA ALA A 167 -6.62 19.38 24.93
C ALA A 167 -7.46 18.09 24.86
N ALA A 168 -8.77 18.23 24.63
CA ALA A 168 -9.68 17.10 24.46
C ALA A 168 -9.35 16.30 23.20
N ALA A 169 -9.08 16.98 22.08
CA ALA A 169 -8.70 16.33 20.82
C ALA A 169 -7.42 15.50 20.99
N ALA A 170 -6.41 16.04 21.66
CA ALA A 170 -5.17 15.31 21.93
C ALA A 170 -5.39 14.08 22.81
N ALA A 171 -6.22 14.20 23.87
CA ALA A 171 -6.53 13.09 24.75
C ALA A 171 -7.36 12.01 24.06
N ASN A 172 -8.39 12.43 23.31
CA ASN A 172 -9.29 11.52 22.61
C ASN A 172 -8.57 10.79 21.47
N THR A 173 -7.78 11.48 20.66
CA THR A 173 -6.98 10.86 19.60
C THR A 173 -6.08 9.75 20.17
N LYS A 174 -5.42 10.01 21.31
CA LYS A 174 -4.57 9.02 21.96
C LYS A 174 -5.36 7.79 22.42
N HIS A 175 -6.54 8.01 23.02
CA HIS A 175 -7.42 6.95 23.48
C HIS A 175 -7.99 6.12 22.33
N ASP A 176 -8.46 6.78 21.29
CA ASP A 176 -9.09 6.13 20.13
C ASP A 176 -8.09 5.35 19.30
N ILE A 177 -6.85 5.85 19.12
CA ILE A 177 -5.79 5.08 18.47
C ILE A 177 -5.48 3.81 19.28
N ALA A 178 -5.33 3.92 20.59
CA ALA A 178 -5.05 2.77 21.45
C ALA A 178 -6.18 1.73 21.39
N ASN A 179 -7.43 2.18 21.38
CA ASN A 179 -8.59 1.30 21.20
C ASN A 179 -8.65 0.69 19.80
N ALA A 180 -8.43 1.49 18.75
CA ALA A 180 -8.39 1.00 17.38
C ALA A 180 -7.29 -0.06 17.21
N GLU A 181 -6.09 0.19 17.70
CA GLU A 181 -4.98 -0.76 17.62
C GLU A 181 -5.28 -2.05 18.41
N ARG A 182 -5.90 -1.95 19.59
CA ARG A 182 -6.27 -3.08 20.43
C ARG A 182 -7.19 -4.08 19.71
N TRP A 183 -8.13 -3.59 18.92
CA TRP A 183 -9.05 -4.43 18.14
C TRP A 183 -8.50 -4.76 16.75
N ASN A 184 -7.79 -3.83 16.14
CA ASN A 184 -7.30 -3.96 14.78
C ASN A 184 -6.16 -4.98 14.66
N LEU A 185 -5.20 -4.97 15.60
CA LEU A 185 -4.08 -5.90 15.59
C LEU A 185 -4.49 -7.38 15.62
N PRO A 186 -5.44 -7.83 16.48
CA PRO A 186 -5.96 -9.20 16.43
C PRO A 186 -6.70 -9.53 15.12
N ILE A 187 -7.47 -8.59 14.58
CA ILE A 187 -8.18 -8.77 13.29
C ILE A 187 -7.17 -8.94 12.15
N ILE A 188 -6.17 -8.08 12.10
CA ILE A 188 -5.09 -8.16 11.11
C ILE A 188 -4.34 -9.50 11.26
N LEU A 189 -4.02 -9.90 12.48
CA LEU A 189 -3.37 -11.18 12.74
C LEU A 189 -4.23 -12.36 12.25
N MET A 190 -5.53 -12.32 12.51
CA MET A 190 -6.47 -13.34 12.03
C MET A 190 -6.51 -13.42 10.51
N VAL A 191 -6.59 -12.29 9.83
CA VAL A 191 -6.55 -12.21 8.36
C VAL A 191 -5.21 -12.70 7.83
N LEU A 192 -4.09 -12.30 8.43
CA LEU A 192 -2.76 -12.78 8.07
C LEU A 192 -2.62 -14.29 8.27
N VAL A 193 -3.16 -14.84 9.35
CA VAL A 193 -3.18 -16.30 9.58
C VAL A 193 -4.03 -17.00 8.52
N ALA A 194 -5.16 -16.45 8.13
CA ALA A 194 -5.99 -16.99 7.06
C ALA A 194 -5.25 -16.99 5.70
N VAL A 195 -4.51 -15.93 5.40
CA VAL A 195 -3.73 -15.79 4.15
C VAL A 195 -2.50 -16.70 4.15
N PHE A 196 -1.73 -16.69 5.23
CA PHE A 196 -0.47 -17.46 5.31
C PHE A 196 -0.63 -18.90 5.78
N GLY A 197 -1.72 -19.20 6.48
CA GLY A 197 -1.95 -20.53 7.08
C GLY A 197 -0.98 -20.89 8.22
N SER A 198 -0.29 -19.91 8.81
CA SER A 198 0.68 -20.12 9.88
C SER A 198 0.79 -18.89 10.76
N LEU A 199 0.64 -19.07 12.08
CA LEU A 199 0.79 -18.00 13.06
C LEU A 199 2.19 -17.37 13.03
N ALA A 200 3.24 -18.20 12.93
CA ALA A 200 4.61 -17.70 12.85
C ALA A 200 4.86 -16.82 11.63
N ALA A 201 4.27 -17.15 10.48
CA ALA A 201 4.42 -16.34 9.28
C ALA A 201 3.55 -15.09 9.31
N ALA A 202 2.42 -15.11 10.00
CA ALA A 202 1.55 -13.95 10.22
C ALA A 202 2.16 -12.96 11.22
N ALA A 203 2.87 -13.46 12.23
CA ALA A 203 3.51 -12.64 13.25
C ALA A 203 4.66 -11.76 12.68
N ILE A 204 5.35 -12.21 11.63
CA ILE A 204 6.46 -11.46 11.03
C ILE A 204 6.00 -10.11 10.48
N PRO A 205 5.03 -10.02 9.55
CA PRO A 205 4.53 -8.73 9.06
C PRO A 205 4.00 -7.82 10.17
N LEU A 206 3.32 -8.41 11.15
CA LEU A 206 2.75 -7.65 12.27
C LEU A 206 3.84 -7.04 13.17
N ALA A 207 4.88 -7.80 13.50
CA ALA A 207 6.01 -7.29 14.28
C ALA A 207 6.75 -6.17 13.54
N LEU A 208 6.94 -6.31 12.22
CA LEU A 208 7.54 -5.28 11.37
C LEU A 208 6.67 -4.01 11.33
N ALA A 209 5.35 -4.16 11.30
CA ALA A 209 4.43 -3.03 11.33
C ALA A 209 4.50 -2.27 12.66
N VAL A 210 4.48 -2.96 13.79
CA VAL A 210 4.63 -2.35 15.12
C VAL A 210 5.98 -1.62 15.22
N CYS A 211 7.06 -2.24 14.79
CA CYS A 211 8.38 -1.62 14.76
C CYS A 211 8.39 -0.33 13.90
N THR A 212 7.75 -0.37 12.73
CA THR A 212 7.62 0.77 11.83
C THR A 212 6.87 1.93 12.50
N VAL A 213 5.71 1.65 13.09
CA VAL A 213 4.89 2.68 13.76
C VAL A 213 5.65 3.33 14.91
N VAL A 214 6.24 2.52 15.80
CA VAL A 214 6.95 3.04 16.99
C VAL A 214 8.12 3.93 16.57
N ILE A 215 8.93 3.51 15.60
CA ILE A 215 10.07 4.31 15.14
C ILE A 215 9.60 5.59 14.44
N THR A 216 8.56 5.50 13.62
CA THR A 216 8.00 6.67 12.94
C THR A 216 7.44 7.67 13.95
N MET A 217 6.74 7.20 14.99
CA MET A 217 6.28 8.05 16.09
C MET A 217 7.45 8.75 16.80
N GLY A 218 8.51 8.01 17.11
CA GLY A 218 9.73 8.60 17.68
C GLY A 218 10.30 9.72 16.81
N LEU A 219 10.37 9.53 15.48
CA LEU A 219 10.81 10.56 14.55
C LEU A 219 9.88 11.77 14.51
N VAL A 220 8.57 11.56 14.55
CA VAL A 220 7.57 12.65 14.63
C VAL A 220 7.74 13.44 15.91
N PHE A 221 7.96 12.80 17.06
CA PHE A 221 8.19 13.50 18.32
C PHE A 221 9.51 14.28 18.35
N VAL A 222 10.57 13.77 17.73
CA VAL A 222 11.81 14.56 17.51
C VAL A 222 11.50 15.80 16.67
N LEU A 223 10.75 15.64 15.60
CA LEU A 223 10.39 16.76 14.72
C LEU A 223 9.49 17.77 15.42
N SER A 224 8.60 17.33 16.30
CA SER A 224 7.70 18.19 17.07
C SER A 224 8.42 19.11 18.08
N MET A 225 9.68 18.82 18.41
CA MET A 225 10.52 19.72 19.21
C MET A 225 10.97 20.96 18.42
N HIS A 226 11.00 20.88 17.10
CA HIS A 226 11.50 21.95 16.23
C HIS A 226 10.40 22.62 15.39
N THR A 227 9.29 21.93 15.18
CA THR A 227 8.16 22.39 14.36
C THR A 227 6.85 22.07 15.04
N THR A 228 5.85 22.95 14.85
CA THR A 228 4.49 22.68 15.33
C THR A 228 3.90 21.51 14.53
N MET A 229 3.51 20.45 15.24
CA MET A 229 2.93 19.25 14.63
C MET A 229 1.51 19.06 15.16
N SER A 230 0.59 18.75 14.25
CA SER A 230 -0.80 18.46 14.62
C SER A 230 -0.92 17.05 15.23
N VAL A 231 -1.80 16.91 16.23
CA VAL A 231 -2.09 15.61 16.87
C VAL A 231 -2.58 14.54 15.87
N PHE A 232 -3.22 14.94 14.78
CA PHE A 232 -3.72 14.03 13.75
C PHE A 232 -2.61 13.29 12.97
N VAL A 233 -1.36 13.75 13.08
CA VAL A 233 -0.21 13.02 12.53
C VAL A 233 -0.10 11.62 13.12
N THR A 234 -0.49 11.42 14.39
CA THR A 234 -0.39 10.13 15.07
C THR A 234 -1.32 9.08 14.44
N SER A 235 -2.57 9.45 14.15
CA SER A 235 -3.52 8.58 13.43
C SER A 235 -3.01 8.23 12.03
N THR A 236 -2.48 9.23 11.33
CA THR A 236 -1.92 9.05 9.98
C THR A 236 -0.74 8.08 10.00
N VAL A 237 0.19 8.23 10.95
CA VAL A 237 1.35 7.34 11.11
C VAL A 237 0.93 5.92 11.43
N SER A 238 0.00 5.72 12.37
CA SER A 238 -0.50 4.38 12.71
C SER A 238 -1.16 3.71 11.51
N MET A 239 -2.08 4.40 10.83
CA MET A 239 -2.76 3.87 9.65
C MET A 239 -1.80 3.46 8.54
N PHE A 240 -0.94 4.40 8.11
CA PHE A 240 0.00 4.15 7.01
C PHE A 240 1.10 3.18 7.41
N GLY A 241 1.64 3.33 8.62
CA GLY A 241 2.71 2.49 9.12
C GLY A 241 2.29 1.02 9.19
N ILE A 242 1.10 0.74 9.72
CA ILE A 242 0.58 -0.63 9.78
C ILE A 242 0.26 -1.15 8.37
N ALA A 243 -0.51 -0.40 7.58
CA ALA A 243 -0.95 -0.84 6.27
C ALA A 243 0.22 -1.19 5.35
N LEU A 244 1.18 -0.27 5.19
CA LEU A 244 2.30 -0.42 4.26
C LEU A 244 3.37 -1.41 4.76
N ALA A 245 3.69 -1.41 6.06
CA ALA A 245 4.66 -2.35 6.59
C ALA A 245 4.18 -3.80 6.46
N VAL A 246 2.88 -4.04 6.72
CA VAL A 246 2.27 -5.36 6.51
C VAL A 246 2.29 -5.73 5.03
N ASP A 247 1.91 -4.82 4.15
CA ASP A 247 1.82 -5.08 2.72
C ASP A 247 3.20 -5.34 2.10
N TYR A 248 4.19 -4.50 2.36
CA TYR A 248 5.55 -4.67 1.84
C TYR A 248 6.20 -5.97 2.33
N SER A 249 6.02 -6.29 3.61
CA SER A 249 6.53 -7.55 4.16
C SER A 249 5.77 -8.77 3.62
N LEU A 250 4.47 -8.64 3.34
CA LEU A 250 3.65 -9.66 2.69
C LEU A 250 4.22 -10.02 1.31
N PHE A 251 4.50 -9.02 0.46
CA PHE A 251 5.06 -9.24 -0.88
C PHE A 251 6.38 -9.99 -0.82
N ILE A 252 7.28 -9.58 0.04
CA ILE A 252 8.58 -10.23 0.20
C ILE A 252 8.41 -11.66 0.73
N LEU A 253 7.55 -11.87 1.73
CA LEU A 253 7.30 -13.18 2.32
C LEU A 253 6.60 -14.15 1.34
N MET A 254 5.65 -13.64 0.54
CA MET A 254 4.99 -14.45 -0.50
C MET A 254 6.00 -14.88 -1.56
N ARG A 255 6.86 -13.97 -2.03
CA ARG A 255 7.92 -14.28 -2.99
C ARG A 255 8.96 -15.24 -2.40
N TYR A 256 9.37 -15.03 -1.16
CA TYR A 256 10.26 -15.96 -0.46
C TYR A 256 9.69 -17.39 -0.42
N ARG A 257 8.40 -17.53 -0.11
CA ARG A 257 7.73 -18.84 -0.12
C ARG A 257 7.60 -19.45 -1.52
N GLU A 258 7.41 -18.62 -2.53
CA GLU A 258 7.40 -19.06 -3.93
C GLU A 258 8.77 -19.63 -4.32
N GLU A 259 9.84 -18.90 -4.00
CA GLU A 259 11.22 -19.33 -4.27
C GLU A 259 11.61 -20.61 -3.53
N LEU A 260 11.14 -20.78 -2.29
CA LEU A 260 11.30 -22.05 -1.56
C LEU A 260 10.57 -23.23 -2.23
N ARG A 261 9.37 -22.98 -2.80
CA ARG A 261 8.62 -24.01 -3.53
C ARG A 261 9.32 -24.40 -4.84
N CYS A 262 10.07 -23.47 -5.43
CA CYS A 262 10.91 -23.75 -6.60
C CYS A 262 12.21 -24.51 -6.25
N GLY A 263 12.35 -24.99 -5.01
CA GLY A 263 13.50 -25.82 -4.59
C GLY A 263 14.74 -25.04 -4.17
N ARG A 264 14.68 -23.69 -4.08
CA ARG A 264 15.83 -22.89 -3.63
C ARG A 264 16.12 -23.10 -2.15
N ARG A 265 17.39 -23.08 -1.77
CA ARG A 265 17.78 -23.07 -0.36
C ARG A 265 17.28 -21.79 0.33
N PRO A 266 16.93 -21.84 1.61
CA PRO A 266 16.41 -20.67 2.32
C PRO A 266 17.23 -19.38 2.18
N PRO A 267 18.58 -19.40 2.23
CA PRO A 267 19.40 -18.21 2.01
C PRO A 267 19.22 -17.61 0.61
N ASP A 268 19.19 -18.47 -0.41
CA ASP A 268 19.09 -18.06 -1.81
C ASP A 268 17.68 -17.55 -2.14
N ALA A 269 16.67 -18.15 -1.50
CA ALA A 269 15.29 -17.72 -1.60
C ALA A 269 15.08 -16.30 -1.01
N VAL A 270 15.76 -15.95 0.11
CA VAL A 270 15.74 -14.60 0.65
C VAL A 270 16.37 -13.62 -0.33
N ASP A 271 17.55 -13.95 -0.86
CA ASP A 271 18.26 -13.08 -1.81
C ASP A 271 17.45 -12.89 -3.10
N ALA A 272 16.78 -13.92 -3.57
CA ALA A 272 15.89 -13.87 -4.72
C ALA A 272 14.65 -13.00 -4.48
N ALA A 273 14.00 -13.19 -3.35
CA ALA A 273 12.84 -12.39 -2.96
C ALA A 273 13.18 -10.90 -2.81
N MET A 274 14.33 -10.60 -2.22
CA MET A 274 14.79 -9.22 -2.08
C MET A 274 15.21 -8.58 -3.40
N ALA A 275 15.75 -9.34 -4.32
CA ALA A 275 16.16 -8.83 -5.63
C ALA A 275 14.97 -8.50 -6.55
N THR A 276 13.84 -9.15 -6.35
CA THR A 276 12.60 -8.94 -7.12
C THR A 276 11.59 -8.11 -6.35
N SER A 277 10.94 -8.71 -5.35
CA SER A 277 9.91 -8.02 -4.56
C SER A 277 10.47 -6.90 -3.69
N GLY A 278 11.70 -7.04 -3.16
CA GLY A 278 12.32 -5.96 -2.40
C GLY A 278 12.59 -4.70 -3.24
N LEU A 279 13.01 -4.86 -4.51
CA LEU A 279 13.14 -3.72 -5.42
C LEU A 279 11.80 -3.10 -5.77
N ALA A 280 10.78 -3.93 -6.00
CA ALA A 280 9.42 -3.46 -6.25
C ALA A 280 8.90 -2.63 -5.07
N VAL A 281 9.10 -3.07 -3.83
CA VAL A 281 8.73 -2.35 -2.60
C VAL A 281 9.41 -0.98 -2.52
N VAL A 282 10.70 -0.87 -2.86
CA VAL A 282 11.41 0.42 -2.84
C VAL A 282 10.83 1.38 -3.89
N LEU A 283 10.59 0.90 -5.10
CA LEU A 283 10.00 1.73 -6.16
C LEU A 283 8.58 2.17 -5.80
N SER A 284 7.79 1.26 -5.28
CA SER A 284 6.46 1.51 -4.75
C SER A 284 6.47 2.57 -3.65
N GLY A 285 7.28 2.39 -2.63
CA GLY A 285 7.39 3.36 -1.54
C GLY A 285 7.82 4.75 -2.02
N MET A 286 8.71 4.84 -3.01
CA MET A 286 9.08 6.12 -3.63
C MET A 286 7.89 6.78 -4.33
N THR A 287 7.04 5.99 -4.99
CA THR A 287 5.82 6.50 -5.64
C THR A 287 4.83 7.05 -4.62
N VAL A 288 4.63 6.32 -3.50
CA VAL A 288 3.76 6.79 -2.40
C VAL A 288 4.29 8.09 -1.81
N ILE A 289 5.59 8.16 -1.51
CA ILE A 289 6.24 9.38 -1.01
C ILE A 289 6.03 10.53 -1.99
N ALA A 290 6.29 10.32 -3.28
CA ALA A 290 6.12 11.34 -4.31
C ALA A 290 4.66 11.81 -4.42
N SER A 291 3.67 10.93 -4.32
CA SER A 291 2.26 11.31 -4.30
C SER A 291 1.89 12.13 -3.06
N LEU A 292 2.38 11.75 -1.89
CA LEU A 292 2.12 12.46 -0.63
C LEU A 292 2.75 13.86 -0.59
N THR A 293 3.85 14.09 -1.33
CA THR A 293 4.43 15.45 -1.42
C THR A 293 3.48 16.44 -2.08
N GLY A 294 2.52 16.00 -2.88
CA GLY A 294 1.47 16.85 -3.44
C GLY A 294 0.63 17.58 -2.39
N ILE A 295 0.49 17.03 -1.19
CA ILE A 295 -0.26 17.65 -0.09
C ILE A 295 0.40 18.95 0.40
N TYR A 296 1.72 19.08 0.26
CA TYR A 296 2.44 20.31 0.64
C TYR A 296 2.02 21.54 -0.18
N LEU A 297 1.38 21.34 -1.34
CA LEU A 297 0.86 22.43 -2.17
C LEU A 297 -0.25 23.22 -1.46
N ILE A 298 -0.98 22.57 -0.53
CA ILE A 298 -2.07 23.21 0.24
C ILE A 298 -1.51 24.22 1.26
N ASN A 299 -0.31 23.98 1.76
CA ASN A 299 0.43 24.87 2.65
C ASN A 299 -0.31 25.25 3.94
N THR A 300 -0.88 24.26 4.62
CA THR A 300 -1.46 24.41 5.97
C THR A 300 -0.70 23.54 6.96
N PRO A 301 -0.45 23.98 8.20
CA PRO A 301 0.35 23.23 9.18
C PRO A 301 -0.21 21.84 9.47
N ALA A 302 -1.54 21.69 9.58
CA ALA A 302 -2.19 20.41 9.85
C ALA A 302 -1.93 19.39 8.75
N LEU A 303 -2.23 19.74 7.49
CA LEU A 303 -2.01 18.84 6.35
C LEU A 303 -0.52 18.55 6.09
N ARG A 304 0.34 19.57 6.29
CA ARG A 304 1.80 19.38 6.21
C ARG A 304 2.30 18.39 7.25
N SER A 305 1.79 18.49 8.50
CA SER A 305 2.12 17.55 9.56
C SER A 305 1.68 16.12 9.21
N MET A 306 0.43 15.97 8.77
CA MET A 306 -0.11 14.66 8.38
C MET A 306 0.66 14.05 7.18
N ALA A 307 0.98 14.85 6.16
CA ALA A 307 1.79 14.43 5.02
C ALA A 307 3.21 14.03 5.45
N THR A 308 3.85 14.83 6.33
CA THR A 308 5.17 14.51 6.87
C THR A 308 5.17 13.18 7.62
N GLY A 309 4.18 12.98 8.49
CA GLY A 309 4.01 11.73 9.24
C GLY A 309 3.80 10.52 8.32
N ALA A 310 2.96 10.68 7.30
CA ALA A 310 2.74 9.65 6.29
C ALA A 310 4.02 9.33 5.49
N ILE A 311 4.74 10.35 5.02
CA ILE A 311 6.01 10.18 4.29
C ILE A 311 7.05 9.46 5.15
N LEU A 312 7.18 9.85 6.42
CA LEU A 312 8.07 9.18 7.37
C LEU A 312 7.66 7.73 7.59
N ALA A 313 6.35 7.45 7.75
CA ALA A 313 5.84 6.09 7.91
C ALA A 313 6.17 5.21 6.69
N VAL A 314 5.99 5.73 5.47
CA VAL A 314 6.36 5.03 4.23
C VAL A 314 7.86 4.79 4.15
N ALA A 315 8.67 5.80 4.46
CA ALA A 315 10.13 5.70 4.42
C ALA A 315 10.66 4.65 5.43
N VAL A 316 10.13 4.67 6.65
CA VAL A 316 10.49 3.68 7.68
C VAL A 316 9.97 2.29 7.30
N ALA A 317 8.75 2.15 6.76
CA ALA A 317 8.22 0.87 6.28
C ALA A 317 9.09 0.29 5.15
N MET A 318 9.55 1.13 4.24
CA MET A 318 10.50 0.78 3.19
C MET A 318 11.84 0.29 3.75
N LEU A 319 12.41 1.04 4.71
CA LEU A 319 13.66 0.68 5.38
C LEU A 319 13.51 -0.63 6.17
N THR A 320 12.43 -0.79 6.92
CA THR A 320 12.12 -2.02 7.67
C THR A 320 12.02 -3.21 6.73
N SER A 321 11.30 -3.06 5.62
CA SER A 321 11.15 -4.09 4.61
C SER A 321 12.45 -4.42 3.88
N ALA A 322 13.28 -3.42 3.59
CA ALA A 322 14.54 -3.60 2.89
C ALA A 322 15.66 -4.16 3.78
N THR A 323 15.66 -3.88 5.08
CA THR A 323 16.78 -4.22 5.99
C THR A 323 16.41 -5.27 7.04
N LEU A 324 15.31 -5.07 7.77
CA LEU A 324 14.91 -5.95 8.85
C LEU A 324 14.27 -7.26 8.33
N THR A 325 13.47 -7.19 7.28
CA THR A 325 12.81 -8.38 6.70
C THR A 325 13.78 -9.46 6.28
N PRO A 326 14.87 -9.21 5.52
CA PRO A 326 15.83 -10.26 5.18
C PRO A 326 16.57 -10.84 6.39
N ALA A 327 16.82 -10.04 7.45
CA ALA A 327 17.42 -10.51 8.68
C ALA A 327 16.46 -11.44 9.45
N VAL A 328 15.19 -11.08 9.55
CA VAL A 328 14.13 -11.87 10.19
C VAL A 328 13.89 -13.17 9.42
N LEU A 329 13.78 -13.12 8.10
CA LEU A 329 13.59 -14.31 7.26
C LEU A 329 14.79 -15.25 7.33
N ALA A 330 16.03 -14.71 7.42
CA ALA A 330 17.22 -15.53 7.57
C ALA A 330 17.29 -16.24 8.94
N THR A 331 16.74 -15.62 9.98
CA THR A 331 16.75 -16.17 11.34
C THR A 331 15.59 -17.16 11.55
N PHE A 332 14.40 -16.81 11.10
CA PHE A 332 13.18 -17.58 11.31
C PHE A 332 12.74 -18.35 10.04
N ALA A 333 13.69 -18.68 9.14
CA ALA A 333 13.43 -19.32 7.87
C ALA A 333 12.53 -20.56 7.97
N ARG A 334 12.79 -21.46 8.93
CA ARG A 334 12.02 -22.69 9.13
C ARG A 334 10.60 -22.40 9.64
N ALA A 335 10.44 -21.41 10.51
CA ALA A 335 9.14 -21.01 11.04
C ALA A 335 8.28 -20.31 9.97
N ALA A 336 8.89 -19.43 9.16
CA ALA A 336 8.24 -18.76 8.04
C ALA A 336 7.80 -19.73 6.92
N ALA A 337 8.52 -20.84 6.75
CA ALA A 337 8.22 -21.86 5.75
C ALA A 337 7.16 -22.88 6.21
N LYS A 338 7.06 -23.15 7.53
CA LYS A 338 6.13 -24.16 8.09
C LYS A 338 4.68 -23.75 7.87
N ARG A 339 3.88 -24.69 7.39
CA ARG A 339 2.41 -24.59 7.38
C ARG A 339 1.85 -25.17 8.66
N SER A 340 0.91 -24.48 9.27
CA SER A 340 0.25 -24.97 10.49
C SER A 340 -0.62 -26.19 10.18
N ALA A 341 -0.62 -27.16 11.12
CA ALA A 341 -1.53 -28.29 11.07
C ALA A 341 -3.00 -27.90 11.31
N LEU A 342 -3.22 -26.74 11.93
CA LEU A 342 -4.54 -26.27 12.37
C LEU A 342 -5.43 -25.77 11.22
N VAL A 343 -4.86 -25.33 10.10
CA VAL A 343 -5.63 -24.77 8.99
C VAL A 343 -5.68 -25.78 7.84
N HIS A 344 -6.63 -26.70 7.89
CA HIS A 344 -6.87 -27.71 6.84
C HIS A 344 -7.06 -27.12 5.44
N TRP A 345 -7.61 -25.93 5.35
CA TRP A 345 -7.84 -25.21 4.09
C TRP A 345 -6.54 -24.79 3.39
N SER A 346 -5.50 -24.52 4.16
CA SER A 346 -4.16 -24.16 3.66
C SER A 346 -3.40 -25.36 3.07
N ARG A 347 -3.84 -26.61 3.34
CA ARG A 347 -3.18 -27.83 2.87
C ARG A 347 -3.45 -28.19 1.43
N ARG A 348 -4.45 -27.57 0.78
CA ARG A 348 -4.68 -27.82 -0.64
C ARG A 348 -3.44 -27.39 -1.43
N PRO A 349 -2.86 -28.29 -2.27
CA PRO A 349 -1.76 -27.90 -3.13
C PRO A 349 -2.25 -26.71 -3.93
N ALA A 350 -1.51 -25.62 -3.84
CA ALA A 350 -1.77 -24.48 -4.69
C ALA A 350 -1.43 -24.97 -6.11
N SER A 351 -2.45 -25.46 -6.82
CA SER A 351 -2.34 -25.57 -8.27
C SER A 351 -1.94 -24.17 -8.72
N THR A 352 -0.85 -24.07 -9.46
CA THR A 352 -0.35 -22.83 -10.05
C THR A 352 -1.41 -22.14 -10.93
N GLN A 353 -2.52 -22.82 -11.17
CA GLN A 353 -3.66 -22.34 -11.92
C GLN A 353 -4.93 -22.55 -11.09
N SER A 354 -5.41 -21.50 -10.46
CA SER A 354 -6.73 -21.51 -9.85
C SER A 354 -7.78 -21.61 -10.97
N TRP A 355 -8.52 -22.73 -11.00
CA TRP A 355 -9.65 -22.94 -11.91
C TRP A 355 -10.66 -21.78 -11.86
N PHE A 356 -10.91 -21.24 -10.68
CA PHE A 356 -11.79 -20.09 -10.48
C PHE A 356 -11.33 -18.88 -11.28
N TRP A 357 -10.07 -18.44 -11.11
CA TRP A 357 -9.53 -17.26 -11.78
C TRP A 357 -9.42 -17.46 -13.29
N SER A 358 -9.12 -18.65 -13.75
CA SER A 358 -9.12 -18.98 -15.17
C SER A 358 -10.52 -18.82 -15.80
N ARG A 359 -11.54 -19.32 -15.11
CA ARG A 359 -12.95 -19.20 -15.57
C ARG A 359 -13.44 -17.76 -15.50
N TRP A 360 -13.08 -17.03 -14.42
CA TRP A 360 -13.43 -15.62 -14.22
C TRP A 360 -12.89 -14.75 -15.35
N VAL A 361 -11.58 -14.81 -15.62
CA VAL A 361 -10.96 -14.02 -16.69
C VAL A 361 -11.53 -14.40 -18.05
N GLY A 362 -11.74 -15.71 -18.31
CA GLY A 362 -12.38 -16.17 -19.54
C GLY A 362 -13.79 -15.60 -19.71
N TRP A 363 -14.57 -15.47 -18.63
CA TRP A 363 -15.89 -14.83 -18.65
C TRP A 363 -15.79 -13.33 -18.94
N VAL A 364 -14.93 -12.60 -18.24
CA VAL A 364 -14.70 -11.16 -18.45
C VAL A 364 -14.27 -10.86 -19.88
N MET A 365 -13.37 -11.68 -20.45
CA MET A 365 -12.80 -11.45 -21.79
C MET A 365 -13.66 -11.97 -22.94
N ARG A 366 -14.75 -12.69 -22.67
CA ARG A 366 -15.68 -13.14 -23.72
C ARG A 366 -16.41 -11.99 -24.41
N ARG A 367 -16.88 -11.00 -23.62
CA ARG A 367 -17.57 -9.80 -24.10
C ARG A 367 -16.98 -8.57 -23.41
N PRO A 368 -15.74 -8.17 -23.76
CA PRO A 368 -14.99 -7.20 -22.96
C PRO A 368 -15.64 -5.82 -22.93
N TRP A 369 -16.36 -5.42 -23.98
CA TRP A 369 -17.05 -4.13 -24.00
C TRP A 369 -18.24 -4.08 -23.02
N ILE A 370 -18.98 -5.18 -22.84
CA ILE A 370 -20.10 -5.25 -21.88
C ILE A 370 -19.56 -5.21 -20.46
N THR A 371 -18.53 -6.00 -20.17
CA THR A 371 -17.92 -6.05 -18.83
C THR A 371 -17.23 -4.75 -18.48
N ALA A 372 -16.58 -4.07 -19.45
CA ALA A 372 -16.00 -2.75 -19.25
C ALA A 372 -17.07 -1.70 -18.97
N LEU A 373 -18.16 -1.70 -19.77
CA LEU A 373 -19.28 -0.77 -19.58
C LEU A 373 -19.94 -0.98 -18.22
N ALA A 374 -20.25 -2.22 -17.86
CA ALA A 374 -20.87 -2.54 -16.57
C ALA A 374 -19.98 -2.11 -15.39
N ALA A 375 -18.68 -2.43 -15.43
CA ALA A 375 -17.74 -2.02 -14.40
C ALA A 375 -17.62 -0.49 -14.30
N SER A 376 -17.52 0.21 -15.45
CA SER A 376 -17.48 1.67 -15.47
C SER A 376 -18.77 2.30 -14.96
N THR A 377 -19.92 1.73 -15.29
CA THR A 377 -21.22 2.21 -14.78
C THR A 377 -21.30 2.07 -13.26
N VAL A 378 -20.90 0.92 -12.70
CA VAL A 378 -20.86 0.74 -11.25
C VAL A 378 -19.98 1.79 -10.58
N LEU A 379 -18.78 2.03 -11.12
CA LEU A 379 -17.87 3.03 -10.58
C LEU A 379 -18.43 4.45 -10.70
N LEU A 380 -19.05 4.80 -11.81
CA LEU A 380 -19.65 6.12 -12.02
C LEU A 380 -20.85 6.34 -11.10
N VAL A 381 -21.68 5.32 -10.87
CA VAL A 381 -22.80 5.39 -9.92
C VAL A 381 -22.28 5.58 -8.50
N MET A 382 -21.22 4.87 -8.13
CA MET A 382 -20.56 5.08 -6.82
C MET A 382 -19.89 6.45 -6.72
N ALA A 383 -19.37 6.99 -7.81
CA ALA A 383 -18.70 8.29 -7.85
C ALA A 383 -19.70 9.47 -7.90
N ALA A 384 -20.90 9.27 -8.42
CA ALA A 384 -21.89 10.35 -8.60
C ALA A 384 -22.17 11.16 -7.31
N PRO A 385 -22.33 10.57 -6.11
CA PRO A 385 -22.54 11.32 -4.89
C PRO A 385 -21.39 12.27 -4.56
N ALA A 386 -20.17 12.01 -5.01
CA ALA A 386 -19.00 12.89 -4.76
C ALA A 386 -19.22 14.32 -5.32
N THR A 387 -20.05 14.49 -6.34
CA THR A 387 -20.40 15.82 -6.88
C THR A 387 -21.23 16.67 -5.91
N LEU A 388 -21.85 16.03 -4.92
CA LEU A 388 -22.65 16.66 -3.87
C LEU A 388 -21.90 16.71 -2.53
N MET A 389 -20.60 16.48 -2.55
CA MET A 389 -19.78 16.50 -1.34
C MET A 389 -19.63 17.92 -0.82
N VAL A 390 -20.04 18.12 0.41
CA VAL A 390 -19.88 19.36 1.15
C VAL A 390 -18.68 19.23 2.07
N LEU A 391 -17.68 20.10 1.89
CA LEU A 391 -16.50 20.12 2.73
C LEU A 391 -16.72 21.02 3.94
N GLY A 392 -16.22 20.60 5.09
CA GLY A 392 -16.33 21.37 6.30
C GLY A 392 -15.46 20.84 7.41
N ASN A 393 -14.51 21.65 7.84
CA ASN A 393 -13.72 21.35 9.02
C ASN A 393 -14.48 21.77 10.27
N SER A 394 -14.67 20.86 11.22
CA SER A 394 -15.29 21.08 12.51
C SER A 394 -14.61 20.21 13.56
N LEU A 395 -13.79 20.83 14.41
CA LEU A 395 -13.10 20.10 15.46
C LEU A 395 -14.07 19.65 16.56
N LEU A 396 -15.10 20.45 16.86
CA LEU A 396 -16.12 20.10 17.87
C LEU A 396 -16.95 18.89 17.44
N ARG A 397 -17.24 18.74 16.14
CA ARG A 397 -18.01 17.62 15.60
C ARG A 397 -17.20 16.33 15.50
N GLN A 398 -15.88 16.38 15.70
CA GLN A 398 -15.04 15.19 15.81
C GLN A 398 -15.29 14.38 17.11
N PHE A 399 -16.05 14.93 18.05
CA PHE A 399 -16.42 14.25 19.28
C PHE A 399 -17.83 13.69 19.20
N ASP A 400 -18.08 12.60 19.93
CA ASP A 400 -19.41 12.06 20.09
C ASP A 400 -20.37 13.09 20.70
N SER A 401 -21.66 12.99 20.39
CA SER A 401 -22.68 13.90 20.91
C SER A 401 -22.80 13.88 22.44
N SER A 402 -22.43 12.79 23.05
CA SER A 402 -22.41 12.58 24.51
C SER A 402 -21.13 13.06 25.18
N HIS A 403 -20.08 13.37 24.43
CA HIS A 403 -18.80 13.79 24.96
C HIS A 403 -18.91 15.11 25.71
N GLU A 404 -18.15 15.25 26.81
CA GLU A 404 -18.24 16.41 27.71
C GLU A 404 -17.99 17.72 26.98
N ILE A 405 -17.09 17.80 26.02
CA ILE A 405 -16.79 19.01 25.25
C ILE A 405 -18.00 19.49 24.43
N ARG A 406 -18.75 18.58 23.81
CA ARG A 406 -19.96 18.91 23.05
C ARG A 406 -21.13 19.26 23.93
N THR A 407 -21.33 18.53 25.02
CA THR A 407 -22.38 18.83 25.99
C THR A 407 -22.09 20.13 26.74
N GLY A 408 -20.81 20.43 27.06
CA GLY A 408 -20.37 21.68 27.64
C GLY A 408 -20.55 22.86 26.68
N ALA A 409 -20.20 22.71 25.39
CA ALA A 409 -20.44 23.72 24.36
C ALA A 409 -21.95 24.00 24.16
N ALA A 410 -22.78 22.96 24.15
CA ALA A 410 -24.22 23.07 24.06
C ALA A 410 -24.80 23.80 25.30
N ALA A 411 -24.31 23.50 26.51
CA ALA A 411 -24.71 24.19 27.73
C ALA A 411 -24.31 25.68 27.70
N ALA A 412 -23.11 26.00 27.22
CA ALA A 412 -22.68 27.38 27.05
C ALA A 412 -23.50 28.12 25.99
N ALA A 413 -23.84 27.49 24.89
CA ALA A 413 -24.72 28.02 23.85
C ALA A 413 -26.13 28.31 24.40
N GLN A 414 -26.61 27.49 25.32
CA GLN A 414 -27.88 27.70 26.01
C GLN A 414 -27.84 28.92 26.95
N ALA A 415 -26.68 29.18 27.58
CA ALA A 415 -26.47 30.32 28.47
C ALA A 415 -26.27 31.64 27.72
N LEU A 416 -25.43 31.65 26.71
CA LEU A 416 -24.92 32.85 26.04
C LEU A 416 -25.43 33.02 24.59
N GLY A 417 -26.06 32.01 24.02
CA GLY A 417 -26.41 31.94 22.62
C GLY A 417 -25.37 31.16 21.79
N PRO A 418 -25.78 30.51 20.68
CA PRO A 418 -24.93 29.58 19.91
C PRO A 418 -23.63 30.22 19.40
N GLY A 419 -23.68 31.47 18.93
CA GLY A 419 -22.53 32.17 18.36
C GLY A 419 -21.62 32.89 19.38
N ALA A 420 -21.98 32.89 20.64
CA ALA A 420 -21.25 33.67 21.65
C ALA A 420 -19.86 33.11 21.97
N LEU A 421 -19.65 31.81 21.72
CA LEU A 421 -18.36 31.14 21.96
C LEU A 421 -17.34 31.37 20.84
N GLY A 422 -17.78 31.85 19.68
CA GLY A 422 -16.92 32.13 18.54
C GLY A 422 -17.40 33.37 17.77
N PRO A 423 -17.35 34.57 18.36
CA PRO A 423 -17.79 35.77 17.68
C PRO A 423 -16.94 36.03 16.43
N VAL A 424 -17.59 36.58 15.42
CA VAL A 424 -16.91 37.12 14.25
C VAL A 424 -16.19 38.39 14.64
N GLN A 425 -14.93 38.49 14.29
CA GLN A 425 -14.04 39.60 14.59
C GLN A 425 -13.78 40.38 13.32
N VAL A 426 -14.17 41.65 13.30
CA VAL A 426 -13.93 42.56 12.17
C VAL A 426 -12.94 43.61 12.61
N LEU A 427 -11.75 43.55 12.02
CA LEU A 427 -10.66 44.48 12.25
C LEU A 427 -10.72 45.61 11.20
N VAL A 428 -10.78 46.85 11.67
CA VAL A 428 -10.78 48.05 10.83
C VAL A 428 -9.46 48.77 11.05
N ARG A 429 -8.65 48.89 10.01
CA ARG A 429 -7.35 49.58 10.03
C ARG A 429 -7.42 50.85 9.23
N PHE A 430 -6.76 51.89 9.72
CA PHE A 430 -6.65 53.17 9.03
C PHE A 430 -5.19 53.46 8.66
N ASP A 431 -4.96 53.94 7.44
CA ASP A 431 -3.61 54.27 6.97
C ASP A 431 -3.06 55.59 7.55
N ALA A 432 -3.92 56.51 7.98
CA ALA A 432 -3.57 57.80 8.58
C ALA A 432 -4.50 58.15 9.75
N GLY A 433 -3.93 58.67 10.81
CA GLY A 433 -4.66 59.05 12.03
C GLY A 433 -4.93 57.83 12.96
N GLY A 434 -5.27 58.10 14.20
CA GLY A 434 -5.63 57.07 15.15
C GLY A 434 -7.05 56.55 14.91
N ALA A 435 -7.30 55.27 15.15
CA ALA A 435 -8.61 54.65 14.95
C ALA A 435 -9.71 55.30 15.83
N SER A 436 -9.33 55.84 16.98
CA SER A 436 -10.25 56.59 17.89
C SER A 436 -10.50 58.04 17.46
N ALA A 437 -9.88 58.51 16.37
CA ALA A 437 -10.06 59.90 15.94
C ALA A 437 -11.52 60.20 15.54
N PRO A 438 -12.04 61.41 15.84
CA PRO A 438 -13.43 61.76 15.52
C PRO A 438 -13.80 61.59 14.03
N GLU A 439 -12.84 61.77 13.14
CA GLU A 439 -12.97 61.64 11.69
C GLU A 439 -13.27 60.20 11.25
N HIS A 440 -12.80 59.18 12.01
CA HIS A 440 -13.06 57.77 11.73
C HIS A 440 -14.33 57.22 12.41
N SER A 441 -14.91 57.96 13.33
CA SER A 441 -16.08 57.52 14.09
C SER A 441 -17.28 57.21 13.20
N GLN A 442 -17.54 58.00 12.17
CA GLN A 442 -18.63 57.80 11.22
C GLN A 442 -18.40 56.53 10.38
N THR A 443 -17.18 56.27 9.92
CA THR A 443 -16.82 55.06 9.18
C THR A 443 -16.99 53.83 10.05
N ILE A 444 -16.52 53.84 11.30
CA ILE A 444 -16.70 52.75 12.26
C ILE A 444 -18.18 52.51 12.53
N ALA A 445 -18.98 53.56 12.70
CA ALA A 445 -20.42 53.47 12.94
C ALA A 445 -21.13 52.88 11.69
N ALA A 446 -20.76 53.29 10.49
CA ALA A 446 -21.31 52.75 9.24
C ALA A 446 -20.97 51.25 9.07
N ILE A 447 -19.71 50.86 9.33
CA ILE A 447 -19.28 49.45 9.31
C ILE A 447 -20.06 48.66 10.35
N ARG A 448 -20.17 49.15 11.58
CA ARG A 448 -20.93 48.49 12.66
C ARG A 448 -22.40 48.32 12.28
N HIS A 449 -23.03 49.35 11.71
CA HIS A 449 -24.40 49.27 11.23
C HIS A 449 -24.55 48.22 10.09
N ARG A 450 -23.62 48.19 9.18
CA ARG A 450 -23.59 47.19 8.11
C ARG A 450 -23.37 45.77 8.63
N ILE A 451 -22.52 45.55 9.62
CA ILE A 451 -22.36 44.25 10.28
C ILE A 451 -23.68 43.80 10.92
N ALA A 452 -24.41 44.70 11.56
CA ALA A 452 -25.70 44.36 12.16
C ALA A 452 -26.78 43.94 11.14
N GLN A 453 -26.61 44.26 9.86
CA GLN A 453 -27.48 43.84 8.76
C GLN A 453 -27.05 42.49 8.14
N ALA A 454 -25.91 41.96 8.53
CA ALA A 454 -25.43 40.69 7.99
C ALA A 454 -26.36 39.54 8.40
N PRO A 455 -26.52 38.51 7.54
CA PRO A 455 -27.29 37.33 7.89
C PRO A 455 -26.79 36.72 9.22
N ASN A 456 -27.73 36.22 10.00
CA ASN A 456 -27.44 35.52 11.27
C ASN A 456 -26.71 36.33 12.34
N VAL A 457 -26.56 37.67 12.21
CA VAL A 457 -26.00 38.51 13.26
C VAL A 457 -27.08 38.89 14.27
N VAL A 458 -26.85 38.63 15.54
CA VAL A 458 -27.76 38.96 16.65
C VAL A 458 -27.36 40.27 17.31
N SER A 459 -26.07 40.47 17.54
CA SER A 459 -25.56 41.66 18.21
C SER A 459 -24.15 42.02 17.76
N VAL A 460 -23.83 43.30 17.81
CA VAL A 460 -22.50 43.82 17.50
C VAL A 460 -22.00 44.62 18.70
N ALA A 461 -20.89 44.20 19.27
CA ALA A 461 -20.27 44.86 20.41
C ALA A 461 -19.82 46.30 20.07
N PRO A 462 -19.66 47.18 21.05
CA PRO A 462 -19.00 48.44 20.87
C PRO A 462 -17.58 48.29 20.32
N PRO A 463 -17.10 49.30 19.56
CA PRO A 463 -15.74 49.24 19.03
C PRO A 463 -14.71 49.23 20.15
N ARG A 464 -13.68 48.38 20.02
CA ARG A 464 -12.51 48.38 20.90
C ARG A 464 -11.32 48.82 20.07
N PHE A 465 -10.49 49.67 20.65
CA PHE A 465 -9.32 50.21 19.98
C PHE A 465 -8.07 49.48 20.42
N ALA A 466 -7.13 49.30 19.51
CA ALA A 466 -5.84 48.73 19.78
C ALA A 466 -5.03 49.63 20.74
N ASP A 467 -4.06 49.07 21.46
CA ASP A 467 -3.17 49.80 22.36
C ASP A 467 -2.38 50.90 21.63
N ASP A 468 -1.99 50.65 20.40
CA ASP A 468 -1.31 51.57 19.48
C ASP A 468 -2.26 52.55 18.78
N ASN A 469 -3.56 52.41 19.04
CA ASN A 469 -4.63 53.17 18.39
C ASN A 469 -4.64 53.07 16.84
N GLY A 470 -3.93 52.06 16.24
CA GLY A 470 -3.84 51.85 14.77
C GLY A 470 -5.06 51.17 14.18
N SER A 471 -5.89 50.51 14.96
CA SER A 471 -7.05 49.76 14.51
C SER A 471 -8.21 49.74 15.49
N ALA A 472 -9.41 49.47 14.98
CA ALA A 472 -10.61 49.23 15.76
C ALA A 472 -11.17 47.84 15.55
N LEU A 473 -11.48 47.12 16.62
CA LEU A 473 -12.08 45.80 16.62
C LEU A 473 -13.58 45.88 16.86
N LEU A 474 -14.35 45.27 15.94
CA LEU A 474 -15.80 45.08 16.08
C LEU A 474 -16.08 43.57 16.20
N SER A 475 -16.79 43.16 17.25
CA SER A 475 -17.13 41.74 17.46
C SER A 475 -18.62 41.55 17.24
N ALA A 476 -18.98 40.60 16.39
CA ALA A 476 -20.37 40.25 16.09
C ALA A 476 -20.70 38.83 16.57
N VAL A 477 -21.82 38.70 17.29
CA VAL A 477 -22.33 37.42 17.76
C VAL A 477 -23.38 36.91 16.77
N LEU A 478 -23.24 35.65 16.37
CA LEU A 478 -24.17 35.01 15.42
C LEU A 478 -25.30 34.28 16.17
N SER A 479 -26.43 34.06 15.47
CA SER A 479 -27.55 33.25 15.95
C SER A 479 -27.34 31.75 15.72
N VAL A 480 -26.30 31.40 14.99
CA VAL A 480 -25.93 30.05 14.61
C VAL A 480 -24.58 29.65 15.17
N ASP A 481 -24.31 28.36 15.25
CA ASP A 481 -23.04 27.84 15.67
C ASP A 481 -21.89 28.30 14.74
N PRO A 482 -20.74 28.74 15.27
CA PRO A 482 -19.59 29.16 14.47
C PRO A 482 -19.10 28.14 13.41
N GLU A 483 -19.37 26.88 13.63
CA GLU A 483 -18.99 25.78 12.70
C GLU A 483 -20.06 25.47 11.64
N ASP A 484 -21.24 26.13 11.70
CA ASP A 484 -22.31 25.95 10.74
C ASP A 484 -22.02 26.61 9.37
N LEU A 485 -22.60 26.00 8.30
CA LEU A 485 -22.51 26.56 6.94
C LEU A 485 -23.10 28.01 6.89
N GLY A 486 -24.20 28.26 7.61
CA GLY A 486 -24.78 29.58 7.69
C GLY A 486 -23.87 30.66 8.29
N ALA A 487 -22.98 30.28 9.22
CA ALA A 487 -21.96 31.18 9.75
C ALA A 487 -20.91 31.54 8.68
N ARG A 488 -20.55 30.58 7.82
CA ARG A 488 -19.61 30.81 6.70
C ARG A 488 -20.18 31.74 5.63
N ASP A 489 -21.47 31.60 5.36
CA ASP A 489 -22.19 32.51 4.44
C ASP A 489 -22.17 33.94 4.97
N THR A 490 -22.30 34.11 6.30
CA THR A 490 -22.16 35.40 6.97
C THR A 490 -20.76 35.99 6.76
N ILE A 491 -19.70 35.22 6.93
CA ILE A 491 -18.31 35.66 6.66
C ILE A 491 -18.15 36.08 5.19
N THR A 492 -18.67 35.28 4.26
CA THR A 492 -18.61 35.61 2.83
C THR A 492 -19.33 36.91 2.52
N TRP A 493 -20.51 37.10 3.11
CA TRP A 493 -21.28 38.32 2.97
C TRP A 493 -20.52 39.52 3.54
N MET A 494 -19.97 39.41 4.75
CA MET A 494 -19.19 40.47 5.38
C MET A 494 -17.98 40.86 4.53
N ARG A 495 -17.20 39.91 4.05
CA ARG A 495 -16.00 40.15 3.19
C ARG A 495 -16.35 40.86 1.88
N THR A 496 -17.56 40.66 1.36
CA THR A 496 -18.01 41.29 0.11
C THR A 496 -18.67 42.67 0.33
N GLN A 497 -19.35 42.87 1.47
CA GLN A 497 -20.14 44.07 1.70
C GLN A 497 -19.45 45.13 2.54
N LEU A 498 -18.61 44.73 3.52
CA LEU A 498 -17.96 45.72 4.41
C LEU A 498 -16.96 46.61 3.68
N PRO A 499 -16.14 46.16 2.74
CA PRO A 499 -15.24 47.03 1.99
C PRO A 499 -15.96 48.16 1.22
N ARG A 500 -17.23 47.94 0.85
CA ARG A 500 -18.02 48.93 0.10
C ARG A 500 -18.42 50.14 0.94
N VAL A 501 -18.46 49.99 2.27
CA VAL A 501 -18.85 51.07 3.22
C VAL A 501 -17.62 51.57 3.99
N ALA A 502 -16.49 50.93 3.86
CA ALA A 502 -15.29 51.24 4.62
C ALA A 502 -14.53 52.48 4.09
N GLY A 503 -14.80 52.92 2.86
CA GLY A 503 -14.07 54.03 2.24
C GLY A 503 -12.59 53.74 2.07
N ALA A 504 -11.73 54.54 2.73
CA ALA A 504 -10.28 54.35 2.71
C ALA A 504 -9.77 53.35 3.79
N ALA A 505 -10.65 52.89 4.71
CA ALA A 505 -10.25 51.95 5.74
C ALA A 505 -10.14 50.55 5.20
N GLN A 506 -9.14 49.80 5.67
CA GLN A 506 -8.99 48.39 5.39
C GLN A 506 -9.82 47.59 6.40
N VAL A 507 -10.62 46.66 5.91
CA VAL A 507 -11.49 45.83 6.75
C VAL A 507 -11.17 44.37 6.53
N ASP A 508 -10.73 43.73 7.60
CA ASP A 508 -10.41 42.34 7.63
C ASP A 508 -11.36 41.56 8.54
N VAL A 509 -11.89 40.45 8.05
CA VAL A 509 -12.87 39.63 8.78
C VAL A 509 -12.20 38.34 9.25
N GLY A 510 -12.11 38.19 10.58
CA GLY A 510 -11.50 37.09 11.30
C GLY A 510 -12.44 36.42 12.30
N GLY A 511 -11.87 35.71 13.23
CA GLY A 511 -12.55 34.90 14.22
C GLY A 511 -12.61 33.41 13.84
N PRO A 512 -13.09 32.54 14.75
CA PRO A 512 -13.04 31.09 14.56
C PRO A 512 -13.72 30.61 13.28
N THR A 513 -14.89 31.13 12.97
CA THR A 513 -15.62 30.78 11.71
C THR A 513 -14.83 31.17 10.47
N ALA A 514 -14.15 32.32 10.48
CA ALA A 514 -13.36 32.80 9.36
C ALA A 514 -12.10 31.93 9.16
N LEU A 515 -11.45 31.49 10.26
CA LEU A 515 -10.32 30.55 10.19
C LEU A 515 -10.72 29.23 9.55
N ILE A 516 -11.84 28.65 9.95
CA ILE A 516 -12.38 27.41 9.38
C ILE A 516 -12.67 27.59 7.89
N LYS A 517 -13.36 28.72 7.55
CA LYS A 517 -13.70 29.02 6.16
C LYS A 517 -12.46 29.19 5.28
N ASP A 518 -11.46 29.93 5.73
CA ASP A 518 -10.23 30.16 4.98
C ASP A 518 -9.47 28.86 4.73
N PHE A 519 -9.48 27.94 5.70
CA PHE A 519 -8.93 26.61 5.55
C PHE A 519 -9.68 25.79 4.47
N ASP A 520 -11.01 25.75 4.57
CA ASP A 520 -11.85 25.01 3.61
C ASP A 520 -11.74 25.58 2.20
N ASP A 521 -11.74 26.89 2.05
CA ASP A 521 -11.55 27.58 0.78
C ASP A 521 -10.16 27.30 0.19
N ARG A 522 -9.10 27.29 1.04
CA ARG A 522 -7.73 26.97 0.63
C ARG A 522 -7.61 25.54 0.12
N VAL A 523 -8.16 24.58 0.85
CA VAL A 523 -8.17 23.18 0.46
C VAL A 523 -8.92 23.02 -0.86
N SER A 524 -10.15 23.56 -0.95
CA SER A 524 -10.98 23.44 -2.16
C SER A 524 -10.33 24.06 -3.39
N ALA A 525 -9.72 25.23 -3.25
CA ALA A 525 -9.04 25.92 -4.35
C ALA A 525 -7.75 25.19 -4.79
N THR A 526 -7.08 24.51 -3.89
CA THR A 526 -5.80 23.81 -4.19
C THR A 526 -6.02 22.35 -4.62
N GLN A 527 -7.17 21.76 -4.27
CA GLN A 527 -7.50 20.35 -4.57
C GLN A 527 -7.28 19.96 -6.06
N PRO A 528 -7.71 20.76 -7.07
CA PRO A 528 -7.45 20.43 -8.47
C PRO A 528 -5.96 20.39 -8.81
N LEU A 529 -5.15 21.28 -8.21
CA LEU A 529 -3.70 21.29 -8.42
C LEU A 529 -3.03 20.05 -7.82
N VAL A 530 -3.45 19.65 -6.62
CA VAL A 530 -2.98 18.40 -5.98
C VAL A 530 -3.35 17.19 -6.84
N LEU A 531 -4.57 17.17 -7.38
CA LEU A 531 -5.03 16.10 -8.27
C LEU A 531 -4.15 15.98 -9.51
N VAL A 532 -3.89 17.09 -10.19
CA VAL A 532 -3.03 17.12 -11.38
C VAL A 532 -1.60 16.70 -11.04
N PHE A 533 -1.06 17.20 -9.95
CA PHE A 533 0.30 16.86 -9.49
C PHE A 533 0.43 15.35 -9.24
N VAL A 534 -0.47 14.78 -8.46
CA VAL A 534 -0.47 13.35 -8.14
C VAL A 534 -0.68 12.50 -9.39
N ALA A 535 -1.61 12.91 -10.27
CA ALA A 535 -1.88 12.21 -11.53
C ALA A 535 -0.67 12.23 -12.49
N VAL A 536 0.06 13.35 -12.57
CA VAL A 536 1.28 13.47 -13.39
C VAL A 536 2.38 12.58 -12.84
N ILE A 537 2.62 12.60 -11.53
CA ILE A 537 3.61 11.71 -10.90
C ILE A 537 3.25 10.24 -11.14
N ALA A 538 1.99 9.88 -10.91
CA ALA A 538 1.50 8.54 -11.15
C ALA A 538 1.69 8.11 -12.61
N PHE A 539 1.35 8.97 -13.56
CA PHE A 539 1.56 8.74 -14.98
C PHE A 539 3.04 8.51 -15.32
N LEU A 540 3.94 9.35 -14.81
CA LEU A 540 5.37 9.22 -15.06
C LEU A 540 5.94 7.92 -14.48
N MET A 541 5.52 7.55 -13.27
CA MET A 541 5.98 6.31 -12.62
C MET A 541 5.47 5.06 -13.36
N LEU A 542 4.21 5.04 -13.78
CA LEU A 542 3.68 3.97 -14.63
C LEU A 542 4.37 3.92 -15.99
N LEU A 543 4.60 5.07 -16.61
CA LEU A 543 5.29 5.18 -17.90
C LEU A 543 6.71 4.59 -17.83
N ILE A 544 7.47 4.91 -16.78
CA ILE A 544 8.81 4.37 -16.55
C ILE A 544 8.76 2.86 -16.31
N SER A 545 7.80 2.40 -15.51
CA SER A 545 7.70 0.99 -15.12
C SER A 545 7.22 0.09 -16.26
N ILE A 546 6.20 0.52 -17.02
CA ILE A 546 5.52 -0.30 -18.03
C ILE A 546 6.02 0.00 -19.44
N ARG A 547 6.59 1.20 -19.67
CA ARG A 547 7.03 1.68 -20.99
C ARG A 547 5.91 1.66 -22.03
N SER A 548 4.74 2.13 -21.64
CA SER A 548 3.58 2.34 -22.50
C SER A 548 2.82 3.59 -22.07
N VAL A 549 2.66 4.53 -22.98
CA VAL A 549 1.94 5.78 -22.75
C VAL A 549 0.44 5.49 -22.53
N PHE A 550 -0.12 4.61 -23.35
CA PHE A 550 -1.53 4.30 -23.28
C PHE A 550 -1.91 3.55 -21.98
N LEU A 551 -1.11 2.59 -21.56
CA LEU A 551 -1.34 1.88 -20.30
C LEU A 551 -1.17 2.80 -19.08
N ALA A 552 -0.17 3.69 -19.11
CA ALA A 552 0.04 4.66 -18.04
C ALA A 552 -1.15 5.63 -17.92
N PHE A 553 -1.63 6.17 -19.03
CA PHE A 553 -2.80 7.06 -19.05
C PHE A 553 -4.07 6.34 -18.55
N LYS A 554 -4.30 5.14 -19.05
CA LYS A 554 -5.44 4.32 -18.63
C LYS A 554 -5.38 3.97 -17.12
N GLY A 555 -4.21 3.63 -16.60
CA GLY A 555 -4.00 3.35 -15.18
C GLY A 555 -4.37 4.54 -14.31
N VAL A 556 -3.87 5.73 -14.62
CA VAL A 556 -4.22 6.97 -13.91
C VAL A 556 -5.72 7.24 -13.95
N LEU A 557 -6.36 7.08 -15.11
CA LEU A 557 -7.81 7.31 -15.24
C LEU A 557 -8.62 6.32 -14.38
N MET A 558 -8.23 5.07 -14.34
CA MET A 558 -8.91 4.05 -13.52
C MET A 558 -8.72 4.31 -12.02
N THR A 559 -7.52 4.75 -11.60
CA THR A 559 -7.28 5.13 -10.20
C THR A 559 -8.11 6.36 -9.82
N LEU A 560 -8.20 7.36 -10.70
CA LEU A 560 -9.08 8.52 -10.50
C LEU A 560 -10.54 8.11 -10.28
N LEU A 561 -11.01 7.15 -11.06
CA LEU A 561 -12.37 6.65 -10.93
C LEU A 561 -12.58 5.89 -9.61
N SER A 562 -11.58 5.15 -9.14
CA SER A 562 -11.61 4.50 -7.82
C SER A 562 -11.65 5.53 -6.68
N VAL A 563 -10.87 6.61 -6.79
CA VAL A 563 -10.90 7.72 -5.81
C VAL A 563 -12.25 8.42 -5.82
N ALA A 564 -12.81 8.69 -6.99
CA ALA A 564 -14.13 9.30 -7.11
C ALA A 564 -15.23 8.41 -6.48
N ALA A 565 -15.14 7.10 -6.66
CA ALA A 565 -16.04 6.13 -6.01
C ALA A 565 -15.87 6.13 -4.49
N ALA A 566 -14.64 6.26 -4.00
CA ALA A 566 -14.37 6.40 -2.56
C ALA A 566 -14.96 7.69 -1.99
N TYR A 567 -14.81 8.82 -2.68
CA TYR A 567 -15.45 10.08 -2.29
C TYR A 567 -16.97 9.99 -2.27
N GLY A 568 -17.56 9.34 -3.29
CA GLY A 568 -18.99 9.08 -3.30
C GLY A 568 -19.44 8.23 -2.12
N SER A 569 -18.63 7.25 -1.71
CA SER A 569 -18.93 6.44 -0.52
C SER A 569 -18.89 7.24 0.77
N LEU A 570 -17.99 8.24 0.90
CA LEU A 570 -17.98 9.15 2.04
C LEU A 570 -19.30 9.92 2.15
N VAL A 571 -19.77 10.44 1.03
CA VAL A 571 -21.07 11.15 1.00
C VAL A 571 -22.20 10.21 1.41
N MET A 572 -22.27 9.00 0.86
CA MET A 572 -23.32 8.04 1.21
C MET A 572 -23.29 7.63 2.68
N VAL A 573 -22.10 7.35 3.21
CA VAL A 573 -21.93 6.84 4.59
C VAL A 573 -22.12 7.96 5.60
N PHE A 574 -21.38 9.07 5.47
CA PHE A 574 -21.30 10.11 6.49
C PHE A 574 -22.26 11.27 6.21
N GLN A 575 -22.38 11.76 4.99
CA GLN A 575 -23.22 12.94 4.71
C GLN A 575 -24.70 12.53 4.61
N TRP A 576 -25.03 11.44 3.93
CA TRP A 576 -26.41 10.94 3.85
C TRP A 576 -26.76 9.99 5.00
N GLY A 577 -25.78 9.49 5.74
CA GLY A 577 -26.01 8.66 6.91
C GLY A 577 -26.57 7.26 6.62
N TRP A 578 -26.28 6.67 5.44
CA TRP A 578 -26.77 5.33 5.09
C TRP A 578 -26.25 4.23 6.01
N ALA A 579 -25.12 4.45 6.65
CA ALA A 579 -24.49 3.49 7.53
C ALA A 579 -24.71 3.78 9.05
N ARG A 580 -25.73 4.59 9.41
CA ARG A 580 -26.09 4.84 10.83
C ARG A 580 -26.32 3.56 11.62
N GLY A 581 -26.96 2.56 11.01
CA GLY A 581 -27.20 1.25 11.62
C GLY A 581 -25.95 0.45 11.95
N LEU A 582 -24.80 0.81 11.38
CA LEU A 582 -23.48 0.21 11.66
C LEU A 582 -22.67 1.01 12.69
N GLY A 583 -23.25 2.11 13.24
CA GLY A 583 -22.60 2.95 14.25
C GLY A 583 -21.85 4.16 13.69
N PHE A 584 -21.95 4.44 12.37
CA PHE A 584 -21.34 5.64 11.81
C PHE A 584 -22.23 6.89 12.03
N PRO A 585 -21.65 8.01 12.52
CA PRO A 585 -22.40 9.24 12.70
C PRO A 585 -22.78 9.82 11.33
N ALA A 586 -23.98 10.41 11.24
CA ALA A 586 -24.32 11.23 10.09
C ALA A 586 -23.81 12.65 10.32
N LEU A 587 -22.92 13.09 9.46
CA LEU A 587 -22.32 14.41 9.46
C LEU A 587 -22.92 15.23 8.31
N HIS A 588 -23.04 16.54 8.45
CA HIS A 588 -23.53 17.40 7.37
C HIS A 588 -22.47 17.73 6.34
N SER A 589 -21.20 17.54 6.68
CA SER A 589 -20.04 17.81 5.83
C SER A 589 -18.97 16.75 6.05
N ILE A 590 -18.11 16.56 5.05
CA ILE A 590 -16.91 15.75 5.12
C ILE A 590 -15.74 16.63 5.53
N ASP A 591 -14.87 16.14 6.40
CA ASP A 591 -13.70 16.93 6.84
C ASP A 591 -12.80 17.28 5.64
N SER A 592 -12.47 18.58 5.54
CA SER A 592 -11.71 19.11 4.40
C SER A 592 -10.29 18.51 4.26
N THR A 593 -9.74 17.90 5.32
CA THR A 593 -8.44 17.24 5.27
C THR A 593 -8.49 15.87 4.61
N VAL A 594 -9.65 15.22 4.56
CA VAL A 594 -9.84 13.85 4.08
C VAL A 594 -9.60 13.72 2.58
N PRO A 595 -10.21 14.53 1.68
CA PRO A 595 -10.06 14.33 0.25
C PRO A 595 -8.61 14.38 -0.25
N PRO A 596 -7.76 15.36 0.07
CA PRO A 596 -6.39 15.39 -0.41
C PRO A 596 -5.54 14.23 0.14
N LEU A 597 -5.78 13.80 1.39
CA LEU A 597 -5.11 12.65 1.98
C LEU A 597 -5.50 11.35 1.28
N VAL A 598 -6.80 11.10 1.14
CA VAL A 598 -7.32 9.90 0.48
C VAL A 598 -6.86 9.82 -0.98
N LEU A 599 -6.84 10.96 -1.70
CA LEU A 599 -6.32 11.05 -3.05
C LEU A 599 -4.88 10.57 -3.13
N ALA A 600 -3.98 11.22 -2.37
CA ALA A 600 -2.56 10.91 -2.41
C ALA A 600 -2.26 9.47 -1.95
N MET A 601 -2.98 9.00 -0.92
CA MET A 601 -2.89 7.64 -0.42
C MET A 601 -3.31 6.61 -1.46
N THR A 602 -4.49 6.76 -2.01
CA THR A 602 -5.06 5.78 -2.93
C THR A 602 -4.22 5.66 -4.19
N PHE A 603 -3.74 6.79 -4.72
CA PHE A 603 -2.80 6.76 -5.84
C PHE A 603 -1.52 6.00 -5.50
N GLY A 604 -0.92 6.30 -4.34
CA GLY A 604 0.27 5.60 -3.90
C GLY A 604 0.06 4.09 -3.76
N LEU A 605 -0.99 3.68 -3.04
CA LEU A 605 -1.28 2.28 -2.77
C LEU A 605 -1.79 1.49 -3.99
N SER A 606 -2.56 2.14 -4.88
CA SER A 606 -3.07 1.50 -6.08
C SER A 606 -1.97 1.18 -7.08
N MET A 607 -0.97 2.06 -7.23
CA MET A 607 0.09 1.90 -8.21
C MET A 607 0.92 0.62 -8.04
N ASP A 608 1.16 0.20 -6.81
CA ASP A 608 1.99 -0.95 -6.49
C ASP A 608 1.45 -2.24 -7.10
N TYR A 609 0.17 -2.47 -6.93
CA TYR A 609 -0.50 -3.65 -7.46
C TYR A 609 -0.71 -3.56 -8.97
N GLU A 610 -0.87 -2.35 -9.51
CA GLU A 610 -0.99 -2.14 -10.95
C GLU A 610 0.33 -2.46 -11.65
N ILE A 611 1.44 -1.95 -11.14
CA ILE A 611 2.78 -2.26 -11.65
C ILE A 611 3.03 -3.77 -11.59
N PHE A 612 2.68 -4.42 -10.46
CA PHE A 612 2.87 -5.86 -10.30
C PHE A 612 2.06 -6.69 -11.32
N LEU A 613 0.81 -6.33 -11.54
CA LEU A 613 -0.05 -7.01 -12.52
C LEU A 613 0.45 -6.79 -13.95
N LEU A 614 0.69 -5.51 -14.30
CA LEU A 614 1.06 -5.13 -15.67
C LEU A 614 2.46 -5.60 -16.07
N THR A 615 3.41 -5.70 -15.13
CA THR A 615 4.72 -6.30 -15.40
C THR A 615 4.61 -7.77 -15.74
N ARG A 616 3.77 -8.55 -15.03
CA ARG A 616 3.50 -9.96 -15.34
C ARG A 616 2.79 -10.14 -16.68
N ILE A 617 1.85 -9.26 -17.00
CA ILE A 617 1.18 -9.26 -18.32
C ILE A 617 2.20 -8.94 -19.42
N ARG A 618 3.05 -7.92 -19.21
CA ARG A 618 4.07 -7.52 -20.16
C ARG A 618 5.10 -8.62 -20.40
N GLU A 619 5.57 -9.27 -19.35
CA GLU A 619 6.48 -10.41 -19.43
C GLU A 619 5.91 -11.48 -20.37
N ARG A 620 4.67 -11.89 -20.13
CA ARG A 620 4.02 -12.90 -20.96
C ARG A 620 3.74 -12.41 -22.37
N PHE A 621 3.41 -11.13 -22.55
CA PHE A 621 3.23 -10.56 -23.89
C PHE A 621 4.52 -10.57 -24.71
N LEU A 622 5.65 -10.25 -24.08
CA LEU A 622 6.96 -10.32 -24.75
C LEU A 622 7.33 -11.75 -25.20
N GLN A 623 6.78 -12.76 -24.50
CA GLN A 623 6.98 -14.18 -24.85
C GLN A 623 6.08 -14.64 -25.99
N THR A 624 4.78 -14.28 -25.94
CA THR A 624 3.76 -14.85 -26.82
C THR A 624 3.35 -13.94 -27.97
N GLY A 625 3.54 -12.62 -27.82
CA GLY A 625 3.03 -11.62 -28.77
C GLY A 625 1.49 -11.48 -28.77
N GLN A 626 0.80 -12.20 -27.86
CA GLN A 626 -0.66 -12.23 -27.78
C GLN A 626 -1.15 -11.54 -26.50
N THR A 627 -1.82 -10.39 -26.62
CA THR A 627 -2.30 -9.62 -25.47
C THR A 627 -3.33 -10.40 -24.63
N ARG A 628 -4.26 -11.11 -25.27
CA ARG A 628 -5.30 -11.87 -24.55
C ARG A 628 -4.72 -13.00 -23.69
N ASP A 629 -3.76 -13.77 -24.22
CA ASP A 629 -3.07 -14.81 -23.46
C ASP A 629 -2.26 -14.20 -22.32
N ALA A 630 -1.55 -13.10 -22.59
CA ALA A 630 -0.77 -12.40 -21.60
C ALA A 630 -1.62 -11.88 -20.42
N VAL A 631 -2.77 -11.29 -20.72
CA VAL A 631 -3.71 -10.79 -19.70
C VAL A 631 -4.30 -11.94 -18.89
N ALA A 632 -4.74 -13.02 -19.57
CA ALA A 632 -5.27 -14.21 -18.90
C ALA A 632 -4.23 -14.84 -17.96
N TYR A 633 -2.98 -14.93 -18.41
CA TYR A 633 -1.87 -15.43 -17.61
C TYR A 633 -1.57 -14.52 -16.42
N GLY A 634 -1.41 -13.21 -16.66
CA GLY A 634 -1.08 -12.23 -15.63
C GLY A 634 -2.12 -12.18 -14.50
N VAL A 635 -3.42 -12.14 -14.85
CA VAL A 635 -4.48 -12.16 -13.85
C VAL A 635 -4.53 -13.49 -13.10
N ARG A 636 -4.45 -14.61 -13.81
CA ARG A 636 -4.48 -15.94 -13.20
C ARG A 636 -3.35 -16.19 -12.19
N THR A 637 -2.16 -15.68 -12.47
CA THR A 637 -0.99 -15.83 -11.59
C THR A 637 -0.97 -14.82 -10.45
N SER A 638 -1.47 -13.59 -10.67
CA SER A 638 -1.38 -12.46 -9.73
C SER A 638 -2.64 -12.27 -8.88
N ALA A 639 -3.82 -12.70 -9.34
CA ALA A 639 -5.10 -12.40 -8.68
C ALA A 639 -5.13 -12.85 -7.22
N ARG A 640 -4.61 -14.04 -6.89
CA ARG A 640 -4.58 -14.54 -5.51
C ARG A 640 -3.71 -13.66 -4.60
N THR A 641 -2.57 -13.20 -5.08
CA THR A 641 -1.67 -12.33 -4.32
C THR A 641 -2.31 -10.96 -4.12
N ILE A 642 -2.87 -10.38 -5.18
CA ILE A 642 -3.55 -9.08 -5.15
C ILE A 642 -4.75 -9.11 -4.20
N THR A 643 -5.63 -10.12 -4.31
CA THR A 643 -6.81 -10.22 -3.45
C THR A 643 -6.47 -10.48 -1.99
N SER A 644 -5.41 -11.26 -1.71
CA SER A 644 -4.97 -11.48 -0.33
C SER A 644 -4.41 -10.20 0.30
N ALA A 645 -3.61 -9.46 -0.44
CA ALA A 645 -3.03 -8.20 0.01
C ALA A 645 -4.13 -7.13 0.19
N ALA A 646 -5.03 -7.00 -0.78
CA ALA A 646 -6.17 -6.10 -0.70
C ALA A 646 -7.06 -6.41 0.53
N LEU A 647 -7.34 -7.69 0.81
CA LEU A 647 -8.12 -8.10 1.96
C LEU A 647 -7.46 -7.66 3.28
N ILE A 648 -6.15 -7.78 3.39
CA ILE A 648 -5.40 -7.34 4.58
C ILE A 648 -5.50 -5.82 4.73
N MET A 649 -5.28 -5.07 3.64
CA MET A 649 -5.37 -3.61 3.67
C MET A 649 -6.78 -3.12 3.98
N ILE A 650 -7.80 -3.74 3.37
CA ILE A 650 -9.22 -3.45 3.69
C ILE A 650 -9.46 -3.70 5.18
N ALA A 651 -8.96 -4.81 5.74
CA ALA A 651 -9.12 -5.09 7.17
C ALA A 651 -8.44 -4.04 8.05
N VAL A 652 -7.23 -3.57 7.69
CA VAL A 652 -6.54 -2.49 8.40
C VAL A 652 -7.36 -1.21 8.39
N PHE A 653 -7.79 -0.74 7.21
CA PHE A 653 -8.54 0.50 7.09
C PHE A 653 -9.95 0.42 7.68
N CYS A 654 -10.62 -0.74 7.55
CA CYS A 654 -11.89 -0.99 8.27
C CYS A 654 -11.74 -0.93 9.78
N GLY A 655 -10.62 -1.41 10.33
CA GLY A 655 -10.36 -1.28 11.76
C GLY A 655 -10.27 0.19 12.21
N PHE A 656 -9.65 1.05 11.40
CA PHE A 656 -9.64 2.49 11.67
C PHE A 656 -10.98 3.18 11.38
N ALA A 657 -11.80 2.63 10.50
CA ALA A 657 -13.17 3.13 10.29
C ALA A 657 -14.03 3.10 11.57
N PHE A 658 -13.73 2.21 12.51
CA PHE A 658 -14.40 2.11 13.81
C PHE A 658 -13.57 2.71 14.96
N ALA A 659 -12.62 3.62 14.68
CA ALA A 659 -11.73 4.19 15.68
C ALA A 659 -12.38 5.24 16.62
N GLY A 660 -13.62 5.60 16.41
CA GLY A 660 -14.35 6.57 17.22
C GLY A 660 -14.33 8.00 16.65
N MET A 661 -13.16 8.56 16.31
CA MET A 661 -13.07 9.89 15.73
C MET A 661 -13.56 9.91 14.26
N PRO A 662 -14.52 10.79 13.90
CA PRO A 662 -15.06 10.89 12.55
C PRO A 662 -14.01 11.08 11.45
N LEU A 663 -13.02 11.97 11.64
CA LEU A 663 -11.92 12.17 10.69
C LEU A 663 -11.18 10.86 10.35
N VAL A 664 -10.84 10.08 11.38
CA VAL A 664 -10.13 8.81 11.21
C VAL A 664 -11.03 7.78 10.54
N ALA A 665 -12.32 7.77 10.93
CA ALA A 665 -13.33 6.90 10.34
C ALA A 665 -13.56 7.22 8.85
N GLU A 666 -13.65 8.50 8.48
CA GLU A 666 -13.79 8.95 7.09
C GLU A 666 -12.61 8.48 6.23
N ILE A 667 -11.36 8.68 6.69
CA ILE A 667 -10.17 8.20 5.98
C ILE A 667 -10.19 6.66 5.88
N GLY A 668 -10.54 5.98 6.99
CA GLY A 668 -10.63 4.51 7.04
C GLY A 668 -11.62 3.95 6.03
N VAL A 669 -12.85 4.48 6.00
CA VAL A 669 -13.89 4.06 5.05
C VAL A 669 -13.47 4.36 3.61
N ALA A 670 -13.01 5.58 3.34
CA ALA A 670 -12.61 5.97 1.98
C ALA A 670 -11.49 5.06 1.43
N CYS A 671 -10.44 4.84 2.22
CA CYS A 671 -9.33 3.97 1.80
C CYS A 671 -9.75 2.51 1.67
N ALA A 672 -10.57 1.98 2.60
CA ALA A 672 -11.09 0.62 2.49
C ALA A 672 -11.91 0.42 1.22
N VAL A 673 -12.82 1.35 0.90
CA VAL A 673 -13.64 1.31 -0.32
C VAL A 673 -12.78 1.50 -1.57
N ALA A 674 -11.86 2.47 -1.57
CA ALA A 674 -10.95 2.69 -2.70
C ALA A 674 -10.17 1.42 -3.05
N ILE A 675 -9.57 0.76 -2.05
CA ILE A 675 -8.80 -0.47 -2.24
C ILE A 675 -9.71 -1.63 -2.65
N ALA A 676 -10.89 -1.76 -2.04
CA ALA A 676 -11.84 -2.81 -2.39
C ALA A 676 -12.28 -2.70 -3.85
N VAL A 677 -12.65 -1.49 -4.27
CA VAL A 677 -13.08 -1.19 -5.64
C VAL A 677 -11.92 -1.39 -6.63
N ASP A 678 -10.73 -0.89 -6.29
CA ASP A 678 -9.55 -1.01 -7.14
C ASP A 678 -9.14 -2.49 -7.32
N ALA A 679 -9.02 -3.24 -6.24
CA ALA A 679 -8.60 -4.63 -6.29
C ALA A 679 -9.63 -5.56 -6.96
N THR A 680 -10.92 -5.24 -6.90
CA THR A 680 -12.01 -6.08 -7.46
C THR A 680 -12.50 -5.58 -8.81
N VAL A 681 -13.18 -4.44 -8.84
CA VAL A 681 -13.84 -3.93 -10.05
C VAL A 681 -12.81 -3.48 -11.08
N VAL A 682 -11.81 -2.72 -10.65
CA VAL A 682 -10.84 -2.17 -11.59
C VAL A 682 -9.90 -3.27 -12.09
N ARG A 683 -9.20 -3.98 -11.21
CA ARG A 683 -8.12 -4.90 -11.62
C ARG A 683 -8.59 -6.25 -12.13
N LEU A 684 -9.66 -6.78 -11.57
CA LEU A 684 -10.14 -8.11 -11.95
C LEU A 684 -11.21 -8.07 -13.05
N VAL A 685 -11.77 -6.89 -13.37
CA VAL A 685 -12.79 -6.73 -14.40
C VAL A 685 -12.38 -5.69 -15.44
N LEU A 686 -12.17 -4.43 -15.04
CA LEU A 686 -11.98 -3.32 -15.96
C LEU A 686 -10.64 -3.39 -16.71
N VAL A 687 -9.53 -3.67 -16.01
CA VAL A 687 -8.20 -3.80 -16.63
C VAL A 687 -8.16 -4.92 -17.66
N PRO A 688 -8.58 -6.17 -17.36
CA PRO A 688 -8.60 -7.23 -18.37
C PRO A 688 -9.51 -6.93 -19.55
N ALA A 689 -10.70 -6.37 -19.30
CA ALA A 689 -11.65 -6.02 -20.34
C ALA A 689 -11.07 -4.96 -21.30
N LEU A 690 -10.57 -3.86 -20.77
CA LEU A 690 -9.96 -2.79 -21.58
C LEU A 690 -8.69 -3.24 -22.31
N MET A 691 -7.87 -4.07 -21.67
CA MET A 691 -6.67 -4.62 -22.36
C MET A 691 -7.05 -5.54 -23.51
N ALA A 692 -8.14 -6.33 -23.38
CA ALA A 692 -8.63 -7.17 -24.44
C ALA A 692 -9.27 -6.36 -25.60
N MET A 693 -9.84 -5.16 -25.30
CA MET A 693 -10.43 -4.28 -26.31
C MET A 693 -9.38 -3.54 -27.13
N PHE A 694 -8.36 -3.01 -26.47
CA PHE A 694 -7.38 -2.13 -27.10
C PHE A 694 -6.15 -2.86 -27.68
N ASP A 695 -5.98 -4.16 -27.42
CA ASP A 695 -4.94 -5.05 -27.94
C ASP A 695 -3.59 -4.38 -28.21
N ARG A 696 -3.30 -4.02 -29.48
CA ARG A 696 -2.01 -3.41 -29.88
C ARG A 696 -1.74 -2.05 -29.25
N TRP A 697 -2.77 -1.25 -29.01
CA TRP A 697 -2.63 0.07 -28.43
C TRP A 697 -2.09 0.05 -26.99
N ASN A 698 -2.31 -1.06 -26.27
CA ASN A 698 -1.76 -1.21 -24.92
C ASN A 698 -0.23 -1.16 -24.85
N TRP A 699 0.45 -1.38 -25.96
CA TRP A 699 1.90 -1.45 -26.01
C TRP A 699 2.52 -0.28 -26.78
N TRP A 700 1.74 0.75 -27.08
CA TRP A 700 2.18 1.90 -27.84
C TRP A 700 3.15 2.77 -27.04
N LEU A 701 4.34 2.97 -27.60
CA LEU A 701 5.39 3.85 -27.07
C LEU A 701 6.05 4.57 -28.24
N PRO A 702 6.07 5.93 -28.28
CA PRO A 702 6.79 6.69 -29.28
C PRO A 702 8.28 6.37 -29.29
N ARG A 703 8.89 6.28 -30.48
CA ARG A 703 10.30 5.90 -30.63
C ARG A 703 11.26 6.82 -29.89
N TRP A 704 11.02 8.12 -29.93
CA TRP A 704 11.83 9.11 -29.22
C TRP A 704 11.80 8.89 -27.69
N LEU A 705 10.63 8.58 -27.15
CA LEU A 705 10.45 8.34 -25.74
C LEU A 705 11.09 7.00 -25.29
N ALA A 706 11.11 6.02 -26.17
CA ALA A 706 11.74 4.73 -25.90
C ALA A 706 13.27 4.84 -25.68
N HIS A 707 13.92 5.87 -26.25
CA HIS A 707 15.36 6.13 -26.07
C HIS A 707 15.66 6.87 -24.74
N ILE A 708 14.73 7.70 -24.28
CA ILE A 708 14.91 8.51 -23.06
C ILE A 708 14.59 7.70 -21.81
N LEU A 709 13.59 6.80 -21.89
CA LEU A 709 13.13 6.04 -20.72
C LEU A 709 14.16 4.98 -20.31
N PRO A 710 14.55 4.94 -19.02
CA PRO A 710 15.43 3.89 -18.53
C PRO A 710 14.78 2.52 -18.70
N SER A 711 15.57 1.54 -19.09
CA SER A 711 15.13 0.13 -19.08
C SER A 711 15.12 -0.41 -17.66
N VAL A 712 14.00 -0.28 -16.96
CA VAL A 712 13.81 -0.93 -15.67
C VAL A 712 13.32 -2.35 -15.94
N ASP A 713 14.24 -3.31 -15.95
CA ASP A 713 13.88 -4.73 -16.01
C ASP A 713 13.61 -5.22 -14.59
N PHE A 714 12.34 -5.33 -14.23
CA PHE A 714 11.90 -5.94 -12.96
C PHE A 714 12.22 -7.44 -12.89
N ASP A 715 12.42 -8.07 -14.03
CA ASP A 715 12.77 -9.47 -14.21
C ASP A 715 14.23 -9.68 -14.63
N ARG A 716 15.11 -8.75 -14.33
CA ARG A 716 16.51 -9.13 -14.51
C ARG A 716 16.73 -10.41 -13.74
N PRO A 717 17.03 -11.51 -14.44
CA PRO A 717 17.46 -12.70 -13.76
C PRO A 717 18.55 -12.24 -12.80
N LEU A 718 18.43 -12.70 -11.60
CA LEU A 718 19.27 -12.42 -10.44
C LEU A 718 20.65 -11.84 -10.78
N PRO A 719 21.07 -10.73 -10.16
CA PRO A 719 22.37 -10.13 -10.46
C PRO A 719 23.46 -11.18 -10.41
N LYS A 720 24.52 -10.98 -11.18
CA LYS A 720 25.66 -11.87 -11.39
C LYS A 720 25.84 -12.85 -10.24
N VAL A 721 25.50 -14.12 -10.49
CA VAL A 721 25.71 -15.21 -9.54
C VAL A 721 27.19 -15.22 -9.19
N ASP A 722 27.55 -15.47 -7.95
CA ASP A 722 28.92 -15.84 -7.60
C ASP A 722 29.29 -17.07 -8.43
N LEU A 723 30.51 -17.14 -8.88
CA LEU A 723 31.03 -18.27 -9.66
C LEU A 723 30.74 -19.64 -9.02
N GLY A 724 30.50 -19.69 -7.70
CA GLY A 724 30.09 -20.90 -6.99
C GLY A 724 28.63 -21.35 -7.19
N ASP A 725 27.75 -20.51 -7.76
CA ASP A 725 26.36 -20.85 -8.07
C ASP A 725 26.17 -21.14 -9.58
N VAL A 726 27.22 -21.16 -10.34
CA VAL A 726 27.21 -21.42 -11.78
C VAL A 726 27.43 -22.91 -11.99
N VAL A 727 26.60 -23.53 -12.78
CA VAL A 727 26.91 -24.86 -13.29
C VAL A 727 28.10 -24.70 -14.25
N VAL A 728 29.23 -25.15 -13.82
CA VAL A 728 30.45 -25.18 -14.65
C VAL A 728 30.30 -26.33 -15.64
N ILE A 729 30.63 -26.09 -16.91
CA ILE A 729 30.74 -27.15 -17.89
C ILE A 729 31.84 -28.09 -17.38
N PRO A 730 31.58 -29.39 -17.17
CA PRO A 730 32.59 -30.33 -16.69
C PRO A 730 33.83 -30.34 -17.60
N ASP A 731 35.02 -30.37 -16.97
CA ASP A 731 36.28 -30.38 -17.69
C ASP A 731 36.40 -31.59 -18.68
N ASP A 732 35.80 -32.72 -18.32
CA ASP A 732 35.72 -33.92 -19.17
C ASP A 732 35.00 -33.65 -20.50
N PHE A 733 34.03 -32.76 -20.46
CA PHE A 733 33.31 -32.33 -21.64
C PHE A 733 34.10 -31.35 -22.49
N ALA A 734 34.80 -30.43 -21.84
CA ALA A 734 35.73 -29.53 -22.54
C ALA A 734 36.82 -30.32 -23.26
N ALA A 735 37.30 -31.44 -22.67
CA ALA A 735 38.25 -32.35 -23.26
C ALA A 735 37.68 -33.17 -24.41
N ALA A 736 36.39 -33.48 -24.42
CA ALA A 736 35.72 -34.22 -25.51
C ALA A 736 35.39 -33.34 -26.72
N ILE A 737 35.58 -32.03 -26.66
CA ILE A 737 35.38 -31.11 -27.77
C ILE A 737 36.56 -31.20 -28.72
N PRO A 738 36.34 -31.39 -30.05
CA PRO A 738 37.42 -31.37 -31.03
C PRO A 738 38.25 -30.08 -30.92
N PRO A 739 39.57 -30.15 -31.04
CA PRO A 739 40.45 -28.98 -30.97
C PRO A 739 40.11 -27.87 -31.96
N SER A 740 39.41 -28.19 -33.05
CA SER A 740 38.92 -27.26 -34.07
C SER A 740 37.66 -26.49 -33.66
N ALA A 741 37.05 -26.81 -32.52
CA ALA A 741 35.81 -26.27 -32.09
C ALA A 741 35.99 -24.96 -31.37
N ASP A 742 35.40 -23.89 -31.86
CA ASP A 742 35.38 -22.62 -31.16
C ASP A 742 34.22 -22.52 -30.17
N VAL A 743 34.49 -22.95 -28.96
CA VAL A 743 33.54 -22.84 -27.82
C VAL A 743 33.01 -21.44 -27.66
N ARG A 744 33.83 -20.42 -27.88
CA ARG A 744 33.43 -19.00 -27.77
C ARG A 744 32.35 -18.65 -28.80
N MET A 745 32.42 -19.24 -30.04
CA MET A 745 31.44 -18.96 -31.08
C MET A 745 30.08 -19.57 -30.72
N VAL A 746 30.05 -20.77 -30.14
CA VAL A 746 28.82 -21.42 -29.67
C VAL A 746 28.19 -20.61 -28.53
N LEU A 747 28.97 -20.21 -27.56
CA LEU A 747 28.49 -19.43 -26.42
C LEU A 747 28.00 -18.03 -26.86
N LYS A 748 28.67 -17.37 -27.82
CA LYS A 748 28.20 -16.13 -28.42
C LYS A 748 26.86 -16.31 -29.15
N SER A 749 26.68 -17.40 -29.85
CA SER A 749 25.43 -17.74 -30.55
C SER A 749 24.29 -17.97 -29.55
N ALA A 750 24.56 -18.67 -28.47
CA ALA A 750 23.62 -18.90 -27.39
C ALA A 750 23.22 -17.61 -26.67
N ALA A 751 24.20 -16.73 -26.40
CA ALA A 751 23.96 -15.42 -25.80
C ALA A 751 23.12 -14.52 -26.75
N LYS A 752 23.38 -14.55 -28.04
CA LYS A 752 22.58 -13.82 -29.03
C LYS A 752 21.14 -14.34 -29.08
N LEU A 753 20.96 -15.65 -29.04
CA LEU A 753 19.64 -16.26 -28.97
C LEU A 753 18.90 -15.82 -27.69
N LYS A 754 19.55 -15.79 -26.55
CA LYS A 754 18.97 -15.34 -25.27
C LYS A 754 18.51 -13.88 -25.32
N ARG A 755 19.22 -13.00 -26.03
CA ARG A 755 18.78 -11.61 -26.25
C ARG A 755 17.54 -11.50 -27.12
N LEU A 756 17.41 -12.38 -28.10
CA LEU A 756 16.28 -12.38 -29.04
C LEU A 756 15.05 -13.12 -28.48
N ALA A 757 15.28 -14.09 -27.63
CA ALA A 757 14.27 -14.88 -26.95
C ALA A 757 14.66 -15.04 -25.46
N PRO A 758 14.32 -14.06 -24.60
CA PRO A 758 14.75 -14.06 -23.21
C PRO A 758 14.34 -15.28 -22.41
N ASP A 759 13.26 -15.91 -22.80
CA ASP A 759 12.71 -17.10 -22.13
C ASP A 759 13.17 -18.42 -22.73
N ALA A 760 14.01 -18.35 -23.74
CA ALA A 760 14.52 -19.56 -24.35
C ALA A 760 15.47 -20.30 -23.39
N ILE A 761 15.29 -21.63 -23.29
CA ILE A 761 16.25 -22.49 -22.65
C ILE A 761 17.36 -22.74 -23.66
N CYS A 762 18.53 -22.23 -23.38
CA CYS A 762 19.75 -22.55 -24.11
C CYS A 762 20.60 -23.41 -23.21
N VAL A 763 21.02 -24.51 -23.75
CA VAL A 763 21.63 -25.57 -23.00
C VAL A 763 23.12 -25.59 -23.31
N THR A 764 23.97 -25.45 -22.32
CA THR A 764 25.41 -25.42 -22.46
C THR A 764 26.09 -26.62 -21.83
N ASP A 765 25.35 -27.39 -21.01
CA ASP A 765 25.83 -28.67 -20.49
C ASP A 765 25.41 -29.80 -21.44
N PRO A 766 26.35 -30.55 -21.98
CA PRO A 766 26.06 -31.59 -22.96
C PRO A 766 25.29 -32.79 -22.44
N LEU A 767 25.42 -33.04 -21.15
CA LEU A 767 24.80 -34.19 -20.53
C LEU A 767 23.41 -33.91 -20.00
N ALA A 768 23.11 -32.65 -19.79
CA ALA A 768 21.88 -32.23 -19.10
C ALA A 768 20.63 -32.32 -20.00
N PHE A 769 20.75 -32.24 -21.29
CA PHE A 769 19.60 -32.15 -22.18
C PHE A 769 19.78 -32.88 -23.50
N THR A 770 19.71 -34.17 -23.48
CA THR A 770 19.88 -34.97 -24.67
C THR A 770 18.56 -35.50 -25.21
N GLY A 771 18.30 -35.28 -26.48
CA GLY A 771 17.23 -35.96 -27.19
C GLY A 771 15.82 -35.71 -26.70
N CYS A 772 15.51 -34.50 -26.36
CA CYS A 772 14.11 -34.16 -26.05
C CYS A 772 13.16 -34.37 -27.22
N GLY A 773 13.51 -34.90 -28.28
CA GLY A 773 12.77 -34.96 -29.52
C GLY A 773 11.28 -35.23 -29.39
N CYS A 774 10.52 -34.21 -29.45
CA CYS A 774 9.22 -34.30 -30.06
C CYS A 774 9.48 -34.27 -31.56
N ASP A 775 9.03 -35.11 -32.34
CA ASP A 775 9.26 -35.19 -33.75
C ASP A 775 10.71 -34.93 -34.27
N GLY A 776 11.64 -34.74 -33.39
CA GLY A 776 13.05 -34.47 -33.62
C GLY A 776 13.42 -33.08 -34.06
N LYS A 777 12.59 -32.35 -34.77
CA LYS A 777 12.95 -31.07 -35.38
C LYS A 777 12.84 -29.87 -34.42
N ALA A 778 11.90 -29.88 -33.51
CA ALA A 778 11.70 -28.81 -32.59
C ALA A 778 12.79 -28.71 -31.52
N LEU A 779 13.33 -29.84 -31.11
CA LEU A 779 14.28 -29.99 -30.03
C LEU A 779 15.70 -30.27 -30.47
N ASP A 780 15.94 -30.59 -31.74
CA ASP A 780 17.30 -30.70 -32.31
C ASP A 780 18.14 -29.45 -32.01
N GLN A 781 17.51 -28.30 -31.99
CA GLN A 781 18.19 -27.07 -31.75
C GLN A 781 18.59 -26.91 -30.27
N VAL A 782 17.72 -27.35 -29.35
CA VAL A 782 18.01 -27.39 -27.93
C VAL A 782 19.15 -28.37 -27.69
N GLN A 783 19.11 -29.52 -28.30
CA GLN A 783 20.20 -30.48 -28.29
C GLN A 783 21.51 -29.91 -28.81
N LEU A 784 21.47 -29.15 -29.90
CA LEU A 784 22.64 -28.46 -30.43
C LEU A 784 23.28 -27.48 -29.46
N ALA A 785 22.44 -26.75 -28.71
CA ALA A 785 22.99 -25.85 -27.74
C ALA A 785 23.44 -26.54 -26.45
N TYR A 786 23.14 -27.81 -26.33
CA TYR A 786 23.30 -28.50 -25.12
C TYR A 786 24.26 -29.68 -25.21
N ARG A 787 23.73 -30.77 -25.36
CA ARG A 787 24.37 -32.02 -25.35
C ARG A 787 25.61 -32.16 -26.18
N ASN A 788 26.63 -32.79 -25.77
CA ASN A 788 27.67 -32.92 -26.71
C ASN A 788 27.76 -31.74 -27.53
N GLY A 789 27.27 -31.01 -26.93
CA GLY A 789 26.53 -30.12 -27.44
C GLY A 789 27.20 -29.05 -28.17
N ILE A 790 28.21 -28.67 -27.75
CA ILE A 790 29.07 -27.71 -28.45
C ILE A 790 29.46 -28.23 -29.81
N ALA A 791 29.80 -29.53 -29.93
CA ALA A 791 30.11 -30.13 -31.22
C ALA A 791 28.92 -30.09 -32.22
N ARG A 792 27.69 -30.31 -31.73
CA ARG A 792 26.49 -30.14 -32.53
C ARG A 792 26.18 -28.72 -32.90
N ALA A 793 26.39 -27.79 -31.98
CA ALA A 793 26.21 -26.37 -32.26
C ALA A 793 27.20 -25.86 -33.28
N ILE A 794 28.42 -26.41 -33.33
CA ILE A 794 29.41 -26.12 -34.36
C ILE A 794 28.97 -26.67 -35.72
N SER A 795 28.53 -27.90 -35.77
CA SER A 795 28.03 -28.49 -37.04
C SER A 795 26.80 -27.71 -37.54
N TRP A 796 26.00 -27.23 -36.63
CA TRP A 796 24.90 -26.40 -36.98
C TRP A 796 25.31 -25.02 -37.48
N GLY A 797 26.31 -24.36 -36.89
CA GLY A 797 26.89 -23.11 -37.36
C GLY A 797 27.45 -23.15 -38.78
N GLN A 798 27.76 -24.34 -39.29
CA GLN A 798 28.21 -24.58 -40.65
C GLN A 798 27.07 -24.66 -41.70
N ARG A 799 25.81 -24.70 -41.26
CA ARG A 799 24.65 -24.73 -42.15
C ARG A 799 24.19 -23.31 -42.51
N PRO A 800 23.93 -23.05 -43.82
CA PRO A 800 23.63 -21.68 -44.28
C PRO A 800 22.23 -21.17 -43.95
N VAL A 801 21.41 -21.90 -43.21
CA VAL A 801 20.05 -21.48 -42.85
C VAL A 801 20.08 -20.54 -41.64
N HIS A 802 19.38 -19.43 -41.70
CA HIS A 802 19.32 -18.46 -40.60
C HIS A 802 18.82 -19.08 -39.28
N PRO A 803 19.71 -19.45 -38.43
CA PRO A 803 19.40 -20.36 -37.35
C PRO A 803 18.57 -19.69 -36.26
N VAL A 804 18.75 -18.40 -36.05
CA VAL A 804 18.14 -17.67 -34.95
C VAL A 804 16.60 -17.68 -34.97
N THR A 805 15.98 -17.52 -36.14
CA THR A 805 14.52 -17.54 -36.26
C THR A 805 13.96 -18.98 -36.06
N VAL A 806 14.66 -19.96 -36.58
CA VAL A 806 14.28 -21.38 -36.43
C VAL A 806 14.43 -21.79 -34.95
N TRP A 807 15.52 -21.40 -34.32
CA TRP A 807 15.76 -21.63 -32.89
C TRP A 807 14.66 -21.06 -32.02
N ARG A 808 14.31 -19.81 -32.25
CA ARG A 808 13.27 -19.13 -31.46
C ARG A 808 11.95 -19.91 -31.46
N LYS A 809 11.49 -20.36 -32.63
CA LYS A 809 10.27 -21.15 -32.73
C LYS A 809 10.41 -22.50 -32.02
N ARG A 810 11.50 -23.22 -32.28
CA ARG A 810 11.70 -24.57 -31.77
C ARG A 810 11.98 -24.61 -30.27
N LEU A 811 12.68 -23.61 -29.73
CA LEU A 811 12.90 -23.52 -28.29
C LEU A 811 11.61 -23.19 -27.55
N ALA A 812 10.73 -22.33 -28.07
CA ALA A 812 9.44 -22.09 -27.51
C ALA A 812 8.58 -23.34 -27.43
N VAL A 813 8.56 -24.13 -28.55
CA VAL A 813 7.85 -25.42 -28.60
C VAL A 813 8.49 -26.43 -27.63
N ALA A 814 9.80 -26.47 -27.54
CA ALA A 814 10.51 -27.35 -26.63
C ALA A 814 10.18 -27.05 -25.17
N LEU A 815 10.12 -25.77 -24.81
CA LEU A 815 9.77 -25.34 -23.48
C LEU A 815 8.33 -25.71 -23.10
N ASP A 816 7.40 -25.49 -24.02
CA ASP A 816 5.99 -25.89 -23.83
C ASP A 816 5.87 -27.41 -23.69
N ALA A 817 6.65 -28.13 -24.43
CA ALA A 817 6.67 -29.58 -24.40
C ALA A 817 7.14 -30.15 -23.05
N LEU A 818 8.07 -29.55 -22.40
CA LEU A 818 8.49 -29.95 -21.06
C LEU A 818 7.37 -29.76 -20.00
N GLN A 819 6.37 -28.96 -20.31
CA GLN A 819 5.26 -28.67 -19.42
C GLN A 819 3.95 -29.34 -19.78
N THR A 820 3.78 -29.74 -21.05
CA THR A 820 2.52 -30.29 -21.58
C THR A 820 2.77 -31.59 -22.36
N THR A 821 1.72 -32.37 -22.54
CA THR A 821 1.75 -33.57 -23.40
C THR A 821 1.37 -33.29 -24.84
N THR A 822 0.89 -32.09 -25.13
CA THR A 822 0.53 -31.59 -26.46
C THR A 822 1.55 -30.60 -26.96
N TRP A 823 1.97 -30.74 -28.18
CA TRP A 823 3.00 -29.96 -28.82
C TRP A 823 2.47 -29.28 -30.06
N GLU A 824 2.82 -28.04 -30.25
CA GLU A 824 2.64 -27.36 -31.51
C GLU A 824 4.00 -27.00 -32.09
N CYS A 825 4.33 -27.60 -33.18
CA CYS A 825 5.52 -27.31 -33.97
C CYS A 825 5.11 -26.79 -35.33
N GLY A 826 5.26 -25.49 -35.53
CA GLY A 826 4.94 -24.87 -36.83
C GLY A 826 3.46 -24.92 -37.21
N GLY A 827 2.56 -24.90 -36.20
CA GLY A 827 1.10 -24.97 -36.37
C GLY A 827 0.53 -26.39 -36.52
N VAL A 828 1.35 -27.44 -36.38
CA VAL A 828 0.89 -28.83 -36.38
C VAL A 828 0.86 -29.33 -34.95
N GLN A 829 -0.33 -29.65 -34.45
CA GLN A 829 -0.50 -30.35 -33.17
C GLN A 829 -0.06 -31.79 -33.31
N THR A 830 1.02 -32.16 -32.67
CA THR A 830 1.45 -33.57 -32.58
C THR A 830 0.90 -34.16 -31.29
N HIS A 831 -0.12 -35.01 -31.44
CA HIS A 831 -0.58 -35.84 -30.32
C HIS A 831 0.39 -37.00 -30.13
N ARG A 832 0.87 -37.15 -28.90
CA ARG A 832 1.71 -38.28 -28.57
C ARG A 832 0.90 -39.49 -28.22
N ALA A 833 1.22 -40.57 -28.86
CA ALA A 833 0.87 -41.90 -28.41
C ALA A 833 1.76 -42.26 -27.18
N GLY A 834 1.55 -41.58 -26.07
CA GLY A 834 2.25 -41.86 -24.83
C GLY A 834 1.31 -42.36 -23.75
N PRO A 835 1.82 -42.77 -22.59
CA PRO A 835 1.02 -43.34 -21.51
C PRO A 835 0.04 -42.34 -20.83
N GLY A 836 -0.17 -41.19 -21.39
CA GLY A 836 -1.12 -40.19 -20.84
C GLY A 836 -0.67 -39.50 -19.56
N TYR A 837 0.62 -39.42 -19.32
CA TYR A 837 1.17 -38.69 -18.21
C TYR A 837 1.24 -37.19 -18.50
N ARG A 838 0.80 -36.38 -17.53
CA ARG A 838 0.84 -34.92 -17.60
C ARG A 838 1.74 -34.36 -16.52
N ARG A 839 2.58 -33.40 -16.88
CA ARG A 839 3.41 -32.72 -15.93
C ARG A 839 2.60 -31.83 -14.98
N ARG A 840 2.93 -31.86 -13.67
CA ARG A 840 2.24 -31.12 -12.60
C ARG A 840 2.99 -29.89 -12.14
N SER A 841 4.30 -29.82 -12.37
CA SER A 841 5.18 -28.77 -11.86
C SER A 841 5.95 -28.10 -13.00
N PRO A 842 6.36 -26.83 -12.84
CA PRO A 842 7.25 -26.16 -13.78
C PRO A 842 8.60 -26.89 -13.85
N VAL A 843 9.33 -26.66 -14.94
CA VAL A 843 10.68 -27.19 -15.14
C VAL A 843 11.62 -26.59 -14.10
N GLU A 844 12.38 -27.43 -13.40
CA GLU A 844 13.43 -26.98 -12.52
C GLU A 844 14.62 -26.50 -13.33
N THR A 845 15.01 -25.26 -13.18
CA THR A 845 16.07 -24.65 -13.97
C THR A 845 17.15 -24.06 -13.09
N THR A 846 18.37 -24.02 -13.61
CA THR A 846 19.51 -23.31 -13.04
C THR A 846 20.08 -22.32 -14.04
N ASN A 847 20.91 -21.38 -13.60
CA ASN A 847 21.52 -20.38 -14.48
C ASN A 847 22.98 -20.72 -14.72
N VAL A 848 23.40 -20.67 -15.97
CA VAL A 848 24.80 -20.80 -16.38
C VAL A 848 25.32 -19.45 -16.81
N ALA A 849 26.49 -19.05 -16.33
CA ALA A 849 27.18 -17.85 -16.78
C ALA A 849 27.99 -18.14 -18.05
N LEU A 850 27.87 -17.29 -19.04
CA LEU A 850 28.66 -17.36 -20.26
C LEU A 850 29.92 -16.51 -20.13
N PRO A 851 30.99 -16.83 -20.87
CA PRO A 851 32.20 -16.00 -20.92
C PRO A 851 31.93 -14.55 -21.33
N THR A 852 30.84 -14.29 -22.04
CA THR A 852 30.38 -12.95 -22.46
C THR A 852 29.72 -12.16 -21.32
N GLY A 853 29.56 -12.77 -20.14
CA GLY A 853 28.83 -12.21 -19.01
C GLY A 853 27.31 -12.38 -19.08
N ASP A 854 26.80 -12.94 -20.17
CA ASP A 854 25.37 -13.29 -20.30
C ASP A 854 25.08 -14.56 -19.49
N ARG A 855 23.80 -14.80 -19.19
CA ARG A 855 23.33 -15.98 -18.47
C ARG A 855 22.36 -16.77 -19.32
N LEU A 856 22.48 -18.08 -19.20
CA LEU A 856 21.51 -19.00 -19.77
C LEU A 856 20.78 -19.73 -18.65
N GLN A 857 19.47 -19.89 -18.83
CA GLN A 857 18.66 -20.71 -17.96
C GLN A 857 18.56 -22.11 -18.57
N ILE A 858 19.00 -23.11 -17.81
CA ILE A 858 19.01 -24.50 -18.24
C ILE A 858 18.29 -25.40 -17.24
N PRO A 859 17.75 -26.55 -17.62
CA PRO A 859 17.25 -27.54 -16.68
C PRO A 859 18.35 -27.99 -15.71
N THR A 860 17.99 -28.34 -14.47
CA THR A 860 18.93 -29.02 -13.57
C THR A 860 19.24 -30.43 -14.04
N GLY A 861 20.36 -31.04 -13.60
CA GLY A 861 20.68 -32.42 -13.91
C GLY A 861 19.57 -33.41 -13.46
N ALA A 862 19.00 -33.18 -12.27
CA ALA A 862 17.84 -33.95 -11.78
C ALA A 862 16.61 -33.80 -12.69
N GLU A 863 16.35 -32.59 -13.16
CA GLU A 863 15.24 -32.32 -14.08
C GLU A 863 15.46 -33.02 -15.44
N THR A 864 16.66 -32.95 -15.94
CA THR A 864 17.05 -33.65 -17.21
C THR A 864 16.87 -35.13 -17.09
N LEU A 865 17.28 -35.71 -15.94
CA LEU A 865 17.12 -37.15 -15.71
C LEU A 865 15.63 -37.56 -15.66
N ARG A 866 14.80 -36.80 -14.96
CA ARG A 866 13.34 -37.03 -14.95
C ARG A 866 12.74 -36.92 -16.34
N PHE A 867 13.21 -35.95 -17.11
CA PHE A 867 12.74 -35.79 -18.48
C PHE A 867 13.15 -36.95 -19.40
N LYS A 868 14.38 -37.47 -19.26
CA LYS A 868 14.82 -38.67 -19.98
C LYS A 868 13.99 -39.91 -19.60
N GLY A 869 13.72 -40.09 -18.29
CA GLY A 869 12.80 -41.13 -17.83
C GLY A 869 11.39 -41.00 -18.44
N TYR A 870 10.89 -39.76 -18.55
CA TYR A 870 9.62 -39.49 -19.24
C TYR A 870 9.67 -39.87 -20.74
N LEU A 871 10.77 -39.57 -21.43
CA LEU A 871 10.92 -39.93 -22.86
C LEU A 871 10.94 -41.43 -23.06
N ILE A 872 11.66 -42.20 -22.25
CA ILE A 872 11.61 -43.66 -22.25
C ILE A 872 10.16 -44.14 -22.11
N MET A 873 9.40 -43.57 -21.20
CA MET A 873 8.00 -43.93 -20.99
C MET A 873 7.09 -43.57 -22.16
N SER A 874 7.36 -42.46 -22.84
CA SER A 874 6.49 -41.92 -23.88
C SER A 874 6.84 -42.43 -25.29
N ARG A 875 8.14 -42.69 -25.59
CA ARG A 875 8.62 -42.99 -26.95
C ARG A 875 9.18 -44.37 -27.07
N ASN A 876 9.81 -44.87 -26.01
CA ASN A 876 10.43 -46.18 -25.98
C ASN A 876 11.45 -46.42 -27.14
N SER A 877 12.30 -45.45 -27.43
CA SER A 877 13.32 -45.51 -28.48
C SER A 877 14.68 -45.91 -27.93
N SER A 878 15.46 -46.67 -28.71
CA SER A 878 16.83 -47.09 -28.35
C SER A 878 17.72 -45.90 -28.05
N HIS A 879 17.52 -44.81 -28.75
CA HIS A 879 18.23 -43.56 -28.53
C HIS A 879 17.91 -42.90 -27.16
N ASP A 880 16.66 -42.99 -26.70
CA ASP A 880 16.28 -42.45 -25.38
C ASP A 880 16.94 -43.25 -24.25
N TYR A 881 17.09 -44.55 -24.39
CA TYR A 881 17.82 -45.38 -23.43
C TYR A 881 19.34 -45.13 -23.46
N ALA A 882 19.93 -44.95 -24.63
CA ALA A 882 21.35 -44.61 -24.73
C ALA A 882 21.67 -43.28 -24.08
N ASP A 883 20.87 -42.28 -24.40
CA ASP A 883 21.00 -40.93 -23.79
C ASP A 883 20.79 -40.94 -22.29
N PHE A 884 19.88 -41.79 -21.79
CA PHE A 884 19.63 -41.98 -20.36
C PHE A 884 20.84 -42.64 -19.69
N ALA A 885 21.38 -43.69 -20.30
CA ALA A 885 22.56 -44.40 -19.81
C ALA A 885 23.79 -43.48 -19.72
N ASP A 886 24.02 -42.67 -20.74
CA ASP A 886 25.11 -41.67 -20.76
C ASP A 886 24.98 -40.63 -19.65
N LEU A 887 23.75 -40.19 -19.34
CA LEU A 887 23.50 -39.26 -18.29
C LEU A 887 23.71 -39.89 -16.90
N VAL A 888 23.30 -41.12 -16.72
CA VAL A 888 23.46 -41.85 -15.46
C VAL A 888 24.93 -42.10 -15.12
N ASP A 889 25.80 -42.29 -16.11
CA ASP A 889 27.24 -42.41 -15.88
C ASP A 889 27.88 -41.21 -15.17
N THR A 890 27.23 -40.05 -15.23
CA THR A 890 27.73 -38.82 -14.57
C THR A 890 27.36 -38.74 -13.12
N MET A 891 26.57 -39.67 -12.60
CA MET A 891 26.06 -39.65 -11.22
C MET A 891 26.02 -41.06 -10.62
N ALA A 892 26.05 -41.15 -9.28
CA ALA A 892 25.86 -42.42 -8.61
C ALA A 892 24.49 -43.01 -8.88
N PRO A 893 24.34 -44.35 -9.13
CA PRO A 893 23.04 -44.99 -9.38
C PRO A 893 22.00 -44.69 -8.30
N GLU A 894 22.39 -44.59 -7.04
CA GLU A 894 21.50 -44.26 -5.91
C GLU A 894 20.96 -42.83 -6.04
N THR A 895 21.77 -41.89 -6.49
CA THR A 895 21.35 -40.53 -6.75
C THR A 895 20.32 -40.48 -7.90
N ALA A 896 20.56 -41.19 -8.95
CA ALA A 896 19.66 -41.34 -10.07
C ALA A 896 18.33 -42.01 -9.64
N ALA A 897 18.40 -43.02 -8.83
CA ALA A 897 17.26 -43.72 -8.26
C ALA A 897 16.38 -42.81 -7.39
N ALA A 898 16.98 -42.07 -6.47
CA ALA A 898 16.26 -41.11 -5.59
C ALA A 898 15.53 -40.00 -6.39
N VAL A 899 16.16 -39.53 -7.48
CA VAL A 899 15.53 -38.55 -8.39
C VAL A 899 14.33 -39.15 -9.12
N LEU A 900 14.46 -40.35 -9.62
CA LEU A 900 13.44 -41.04 -10.42
C LEU A 900 12.31 -41.63 -9.58
N ALA A 901 12.57 -42.10 -8.38
CA ALA A 901 11.53 -42.51 -7.43
C ALA A 901 10.54 -41.39 -7.13
N GLY A 902 11.00 -40.12 -7.20
CA GLY A 902 10.14 -38.97 -7.04
C GLY A 902 9.29 -38.58 -8.25
N MET A 903 9.34 -39.27 -9.39
CA MET A 903 8.68 -38.85 -10.63
C MET A 903 7.18 -38.65 -10.53
N ASP A 904 6.50 -39.44 -9.71
CA ASP A 904 5.04 -39.30 -9.49
C ASP A 904 4.62 -37.99 -8.86
N ARG A 905 5.55 -37.24 -8.26
CA ARG A 905 5.32 -35.88 -7.75
C ARG A 905 5.27 -34.86 -8.89
N TYR A 906 5.98 -35.14 -9.98
CA TYR A 906 6.12 -34.20 -11.12
C TYR A 906 5.17 -34.54 -12.28
N TYR A 907 4.77 -35.79 -12.42
CA TYR A 907 3.89 -36.27 -13.49
C TYR A 907 2.62 -36.90 -12.89
N SER A 908 1.50 -36.78 -13.58
CA SER A 908 0.25 -37.45 -13.21
C SER A 908 -0.24 -38.33 -14.36
N CYS A 909 -0.67 -39.55 -14.08
CA CYS A 909 -1.41 -40.37 -15.01
C CYS A 909 -2.83 -39.81 -15.21
N GLN A 910 -3.29 -39.72 -16.45
CA GLN A 910 -4.63 -39.24 -16.78
C GLN A 910 -5.66 -40.40 -16.88
N ALA A 911 -5.20 -41.64 -16.95
CA ALA A 911 -6.08 -42.80 -17.06
C ALA A 911 -6.32 -43.45 -15.68
N PRO A 912 -7.56 -43.67 -15.25
CA PRO A 912 -7.84 -44.40 -14.03
C PRO A 912 -7.37 -45.83 -14.11
N GLY A 913 -6.75 -46.34 -13.04
CA GLY A 913 -6.29 -47.75 -12.93
C GLY A 913 -4.89 -48.05 -13.48
N ARG A 914 -4.15 -47.09 -14.01
CA ARG A 914 -2.75 -47.29 -14.41
C ARG A 914 -1.79 -47.24 -13.23
N GLN A 915 -0.74 -48.05 -13.31
CA GLN A 915 0.37 -48.04 -12.35
C GLN A 915 1.07 -46.66 -12.34
N TRP A 916 1.73 -46.35 -11.22
CA TRP A 916 2.53 -45.16 -11.05
C TRP A 916 3.66 -45.05 -12.08
N MET A 917 4.02 -43.86 -12.49
CA MET A 917 5.05 -43.65 -13.53
C MET A 917 6.41 -44.19 -13.12
N ALA A 918 6.81 -43.98 -11.85
CA ALA A 918 8.06 -44.53 -11.33
C ALA A 918 8.09 -46.06 -11.41
N THR A 919 7.00 -46.74 -11.02
CA THR A 919 6.88 -48.20 -11.11
C THR A 919 7.00 -48.72 -12.54
N GLN A 920 6.34 -48.07 -13.49
CA GLN A 920 6.43 -48.46 -14.90
C GLN A 920 7.83 -48.20 -15.50
N LEU A 921 8.47 -47.09 -15.08
CA LEU A 921 9.83 -46.77 -15.49
C LEU A 921 10.82 -47.86 -15.02
N VAL A 922 10.71 -48.29 -13.76
CA VAL A 922 11.53 -49.42 -13.24
C VAL A 922 11.43 -50.64 -14.15
N GLY A 923 10.21 -51.05 -14.52
CA GLY A 923 10.01 -52.19 -15.40
C GLY A 923 10.72 -52.04 -16.77
N ARG A 924 10.65 -50.83 -17.35
CA ARG A 924 11.30 -50.57 -18.64
C ARG A 924 12.82 -50.43 -18.54
N LEU A 925 13.34 -49.94 -17.42
CA LEU A 925 14.79 -49.90 -17.20
C LEU A 925 15.36 -51.25 -16.83
N ALA A 926 14.59 -52.14 -16.19
CA ALA A 926 15.01 -53.50 -15.88
C ALA A 926 15.14 -54.39 -17.13
N ASP A 927 14.25 -54.19 -18.08
CA ASP A 927 14.28 -54.90 -19.35
C ASP A 927 14.00 -53.96 -20.55
N PRO A 928 15.01 -53.24 -21.02
CA PRO A 928 14.86 -52.30 -22.14
C PRO A 928 14.51 -53.00 -23.45
N GLN A 929 13.28 -52.79 -23.91
CA GLN A 929 12.79 -53.31 -25.21
C GLN A 929 12.33 -52.12 -26.07
N PRO A 930 13.26 -51.44 -26.77
CA PRO A 930 12.89 -50.27 -27.56
C PRO A 930 12.11 -50.68 -28.82
N SER A 931 11.17 -49.86 -29.20
CA SER A 931 10.27 -50.11 -30.33
C SER A 931 10.91 -49.94 -31.72
N ASP A 932 12.11 -49.37 -31.78
CA ASP A 932 12.85 -49.05 -33.01
C ASP A 932 13.99 -50.03 -33.31
N LEU A 933 14.28 -50.97 -32.45
CA LEU A 933 15.15 -52.09 -32.72
C LEU A 933 14.29 -53.22 -33.34
N GLY A 934 14.06 -53.10 -34.63
CA GLY A 934 13.42 -54.16 -35.38
C GLY A 934 14.32 -55.38 -35.53
N ASP A 935 13.81 -56.48 -36.10
CA ASP A 935 14.43 -57.83 -36.31
C ASP A 935 15.75 -57.84 -37.13
N GLN A 936 16.36 -56.72 -37.40
CA GLN A 936 17.67 -56.69 -38.05
C GLN A 936 18.76 -56.93 -37.02
N SER A 937 19.48 -58.06 -37.16
CA SER A 937 20.64 -58.37 -36.33
C SER A 937 21.68 -57.25 -36.41
N PRO A 938 21.93 -56.54 -35.36
CA PRO A 938 22.94 -55.47 -35.36
C PRO A 938 24.32 -56.08 -35.41
N GLY A 939 25.27 -55.46 -36.08
CA GLY A 939 26.67 -55.92 -36.11
C GLY A 939 27.23 -56.03 -34.68
N ALA A 940 28.22 -56.86 -34.46
CA ALA A 940 28.76 -57.21 -33.12
C ALA A 940 29.08 -55.99 -32.25
N ASP A 941 29.61 -54.93 -32.84
CA ASP A 941 29.90 -53.65 -32.09
C ASP A 941 28.65 -52.93 -31.64
N ALA A 942 27.56 -52.95 -32.39
CA ALA A 942 26.29 -52.29 -31.99
C ALA A 942 25.60 -53.10 -30.88
N GLN A 943 25.77 -54.45 -30.95
CA GLN A 943 25.22 -55.33 -29.92
C GLN A 943 25.97 -55.18 -28.57
N ALA A 944 27.29 -55.07 -28.59
CA ALA A 944 28.07 -54.82 -27.38
C ALA A 944 27.74 -53.46 -26.73
N LYS A 945 27.54 -52.39 -27.53
CA LYS A 945 27.11 -51.08 -27.03
C LYS A 945 25.71 -51.12 -26.44
N TRP A 946 24.81 -51.89 -27.04
CA TRP A 946 23.45 -52.02 -26.51
C TRP A 946 23.41 -52.79 -25.20
N GLU A 947 24.22 -53.85 -25.05
CA GLU A 947 24.34 -54.57 -23.77
C GLU A 947 24.91 -53.70 -22.64
N GLU A 948 25.81 -52.80 -22.97
CA GLU A 948 26.30 -51.81 -22.01
C GLU A 948 25.18 -50.84 -21.54
N VAL A 949 24.37 -50.35 -22.50
CA VAL A 949 23.20 -49.52 -22.18
C VAL A 949 22.22 -50.26 -21.29
N ARG A 950 21.91 -51.53 -21.61
CA ARG A 950 21.03 -52.37 -20.78
C ARG A 950 21.56 -52.55 -19.38
N ARG A 951 22.85 -52.83 -19.20
CA ARG A 951 23.48 -53.01 -17.92
C ARG A 951 23.35 -51.74 -17.03
N ARG A 952 23.58 -50.57 -17.61
CA ARG A 952 23.45 -49.29 -16.91
C ARG A 952 21.99 -48.98 -16.53
N CYS A 953 21.06 -49.21 -17.41
CA CYS A 953 19.62 -49.07 -17.11
C CYS A 953 19.21 -50.04 -15.97
N LEU A 954 19.69 -51.26 -15.99
CA LEU A 954 19.40 -52.28 -14.97
C LEU A 954 19.96 -51.86 -13.59
N SER A 955 21.18 -51.30 -13.54
CA SER A 955 21.75 -50.81 -12.26
C SER A 955 20.87 -49.73 -11.61
N VAL A 956 20.31 -48.82 -12.39
CA VAL A 956 19.39 -47.79 -11.87
C VAL A 956 18.05 -48.44 -11.47
N ALA A 957 17.52 -49.38 -12.22
CA ALA A 957 16.28 -50.05 -11.86
C ALA A 957 16.41 -50.80 -10.53
N VAL A 958 17.55 -51.45 -10.27
CA VAL A 958 17.86 -52.11 -9.00
C VAL A 958 17.92 -51.10 -7.88
N ALA A 959 18.66 -50.01 -8.07
CA ALA A 959 18.75 -48.94 -7.05
C ALA A 959 17.39 -48.28 -6.76
N MET A 960 16.52 -48.12 -7.76
CA MET A 960 15.14 -47.60 -7.54
C MET A 960 14.28 -48.56 -6.72
N LEU A 961 14.48 -49.89 -6.87
CA LEU A 961 13.78 -50.90 -6.06
C LEU A 961 14.30 -50.91 -4.61
N GLU A 962 15.58 -50.65 -4.41
CA GLU A 962 16.18 -50.54 -3.07
C GLU A 962 15.72 -49.26 -2.36
N GLU A 963 15.62 -48.13 -3.07
CA GLU A 963 15.09 -46.88 -2.53
C GLU A 963 13.60 -46.98 -2.18
N ALA A 964 12.85 -47.87 -2.81
CA ALA A 964 11.43 -48.09 -2.54
C ALA A 964 11.15 -49.03 -1.34
N ARG A 965 12.17 -49.79 -0.89
CA ARG A 965 12.12 -50.63 0.32
C ARG A 965 12.37 -49.78 1.58
#